data_fd56e92dbd002bcdb0cf611bd869ee7a
#
_entry.id   fd56e92dbd002bcdb0cf611bd869ee7a
#
_cell.length_a   1.000
_cell.length_b   1.000
_cell.length_c   1.000
_cell.angle_alpha   90.00
_cell.angle_beta   90.00
_cell.angle_gamma   90.00
#
_symmetry.space_group_name_H-M   'P 1'
#
loop_
_entity.id
_entity.type
_entity.pdbx_description
1 polymer ?
#
loop_
_entity_poly.entity_id
_entity_poly.type
_entity_poly.pdbx_seq_one_letter_code
_entity_poly.pdbx_strand_id
1 'polypeptide(L)'
;MVNMLAPQQTINVTYDWKTRNQSFLDMHYFLRNKGLVNNKFFLVLYDSDLLGVDPRDPRLNIFMKRKILAECMRNYWYFIRNVVCIPVQGGEVGGGVPYKLTRANLAMSFGFVMNWNMFLEIPRQNGKTVSALCWYLWVFLFGTRNSKMLFLNKKLDDSKMNLQTLKDIRDSLPDYLRMNSEYGINGKKLKAKNSAETISNLSNNNLIKTAPSARTKMLASNLGRGATLPFLYMDEYAFIPFNYIIYETAAPAFSRAAKNARDNGAPYGILITTTPGDMLSDEGMEAYNTKESATKFSEMWYDATPQELRDIEMSNTKSNFMYIRYTYRELGRGEDYFEEMVKILKSNWPAIRREVLLEWSESSENSPFEKEDLDAVKRLVRKPIREVWIGKPTYVFQIYKDGLFYKYPPIIGVDVAGGMSKDSSAITIVDTETTEVLATFNNNFIPVNDLAKVIYELVKTKMPNAIVNIERNGGFGASVLSYLLSKPDIKKNLYYEIKDRVFEERSDGFKTIRNTKKVKVYGSDNTKENRLKLMEILAERMRYHKDKFVSEIIYNELTQLEVKKNGRIEHADNGHDDQIFSYLWALYVWYEGKNVMENWHLVKNELKTDEEFETVDAIYDESNMIDIGLELVTNDELNDMVQSQIKEVSNTFILQSDFTKVQEQESEKAMQKLINENPLARKAYAKKYNIAEEDLIGGEVDISSEINDYYIDDNPYDIYHTNDKSLQLQNQFNNIKSLR
;
A
#
# COMPACT_ATOMS: atom_id res chain seq x y z
N MET A 1 -12.23 47.01 6.13
CA MET A 1 -11.67 45.74 6.61
C MET A 1 -12.77 44.95 7.24
N VAL A 2 -13.22 43.91 6.57
CA VAL A 2 -14.28 43.07 7.14
C VAL A 2 -13.56 42.07 8.03
N ASN A 3 -13.75 42.21 9.33
CA ASN A 3 -13.27 41.26 10.30
C ASN A 3 -14.19 40.03 10.20
N MET A 4 -13.78 39.04 9.39
CA MET A 4 -14.52 37.77 9.22
C MET A 4 -14.41 36.88 10.46
N LEU A 5 -13.76 37.40 11.47
CA LEU A 5 -13.55 36.71 12.73
C LEU A 5 -14.86 36.50 13.46
N ALA A 6 -14.86 35.41 14.17
CA ALA A 6 -15.89 34.85 15.00
C ALA A 6 -17.00 35.82 15.40
N PRO A 7 -18.26 35.45 15.33
CA PRO A 7 -19.43 36.25 15.63
C PRO A 7 -19.43 36.95 17.01
N GLN A 8 -18.52 36.54 17.87
CA GLN A 8 -18.33 37.14 19.21
C GLN A 8 -17.92 38.65 19.18
N GLN A 9 -17.46 39.15 18.01
CA GLN A 9 -17.03 40.57 17.88
C GLN A 9 -18.02 41.48 17.13
N THR A 10 -19.14 40.96 16.65
CA THR A 10 -20.11 41.72 15.89
C THR A 10 -21.37 41.99 16.74
N ILE A 11 -21.43 43.17 17.29
CA ILE A 11 -22.51 43.61 18.23
C ILE A 11 -23.88 43.73 17.55
N ASN A 12 -23.99 43.69 16.23
CA ASN A 12 -25.27 43.86 15.49
C ASN A 12 -25.36 42.91 14.27
N VAL A 13 -25.32 41.60 14.47
CA VAL A 13 -25.60 40.65 13.41
C VAL A 13 -26.91 39.93 13.63
N THR A 14 -27.61 39.64 12.55
CA THR A 14 -28.76 38.74 12.49
C THR A 14 -28.30 37.34 12.15
N TYR A 15 -29.04 36.33 12.54
CA TYR A 15 -28.81 34.95 12.11
C TYR A 15 -29.90 34.51 11.15
N ASP A 16 -29.50 33.84 10.06
CA ASP A 16 -30.42 33.44 9.00
C ASP A 16 -31.16 32.13 9.34
N TRP A 17 -32.12 32.23 10.26
CA TRP A 17 -33.01 31.12 10.61
C TRP A 17 -34.04 30.78 9.52
N LYS A 18 -34.16 31.59 8.46
CA LYS A 18 -35.06 31.38 7.36
C LYS A 18 -34.35 30.87 6.10
N THR A 19 -33.08 30.48 6.25
CA THR A 19 -32.37 29.88 5.14
C THR A 19 -33.10 28.63 4.61
N ARG A 20 -33.13 28.49 3.30
CA ARG A 20 -33.67 27.30 2.60
C ARG A 20 -32.70 26.12 2.63
N ASN A 21 -31.46 26.34 3.02
CA ASN A 21 -30.45 25.31 3.09
C ASN A 21 -30.47 24.60 4.46
N GLN A 22 -31.27 23.54 4.52
CA GLN A 22 -31.49 22.79 5.74
C GLN A 22 -30.19 22.27 6.39
N SER A 23 -29.16 21.92 5.57
CA SER A 23 -27.92 21.37 6.11
C SER A 23 -27.17 22.32 7.06
N PHE A 24 -27.38 23.64 6.96
CA PHE A 24 -26.81 24.62 7.88
C PHE A 24 -27.58 24.64 9.22
N LEU A 25 -28.88 24.48 9.18
CA LEU A 25 -29.69 24.38 10.40
C LEU A 25 -29.41 23.07 11.14
N ASP A 26 -29.31 21.95 10.39
CA ASP A 26 -28.98 20.65 10.96
C ASP A 26 -27.60 20.68 11.63
N MET A 27 -26.61 21.35 11.04
CA MET A 27 -25.28 21.53 11.60
C MET A 27 -25.33 22.36 12.89
N HIS A 28 -26.14 23.42 12.95
CA HIS A 28 -26.34 24.20 14.17
C HIS A 28 -26.83 23.29 15.30
N TYR A 29 -27.88 22.48 15.07
CA TYR A 29 -28.44 21.59 16.09
C TYR A 29 -27.43 20.49 16.47
N PHE A 30 -26.68 19.97 15.50
CA PHE A 30 -25.62 19.00 15.77
C PHE A 30 -24.54 19.56 16.72
N LEU A 31 -24.03 20.75 16.45
CA LEU A 31 -23.01 21.38 17.29
C LEU A 31 -23.59 21.74 18.70
N ARG A 32 -24.83 22.22 18.75
CA ARG A 32 -25.52 22.48 20.00
C ARG A 32 -25.66 21.23 20.86
N ASN A 33 -26.00 20.09 20.23
CA ASN A 33 -26.11 18.81 20.93
C ASN A 33 -24.75 18.31 21.44
N LYS A 34 -23.66 18.73 20.81
CA LYS A 34 -22.29 18.50 21.30
C LYS A 34 -21.86 19.45 22.42
N GLY A 35 -22.70 20.39 22.85
CA GLY A 35 -22.39 21.36 23.89
C GLY A 35 -21.54 22.55 23.39
N LEU A 36 -21.36 22.72 22.08
CA LEU A 36 -20.62 23.86 21.52
C LEU A 36 -21.49 25.12 21.60
N VAL A 37 -20.97 26.15 22.24
CA VAL A 37 -21.68 27.42 22.47
C VAL A 37 -21.73 28.27 21.21
N ASN A 38 -20.59 28.35 20.50
CA ASN A 38 -20.47 29.11 19.24
C ASN A 38 -20.90 28.24 18.04
N ASN A 39 -22.19 27.99 17.95
CA ASN A 39 -22.80 27.09 16.98
C ASN A 39 -23.64 27.79 15.91
N LYS A 40 -23.49 29.15 15.77
CA LYS A 40 -24.26 29.97 14.84
C LYS A 40 -23.40 30.79 13.88
N PHE A 41 -22.08 30.75 13.99
CA PHE A 41 -21.19 31.64 13.23
C PHE A 41 -21.35 31.50 11.70
N PHE A 42 -21.74 30.33 11.21
CA PHE A 42 -22.02 30.10 9.79
C PHE A 42 -23.45 30.47 9.36
N LEU A 43 -24.31 30.91 10.31
CA LEU A 43 -25.65 31.45 10.04
C LEU A 43 -25.66 32.97 10.02
N VAL A 44 -24.53 33.65 10.23
CA VAL A 44 -24.44 35.11 10.28
C VAL A 44 -24.99 35.76 9.01
N LEU A 45 -25.71 36.83 9.19
CA LEU A 45 -26.27 37.72 8.18
C LEU A 45 -26.07 39.17 8.65
N TYR A 46 -25.35 39.97 7.84
CA TYR A 46 -25.07 41.38 8.18
C TYR A 46 -26.18 42.32 7.77
N ASP A 47 -26.94 42.01 6.72
CA ASP A 47 -28.10 42.79 6.31
C ASP A 47 -29.39 42.03 6.62
N SER A 48 -30.13 42.50 7.63
CA SER A 48 -31.39 41.87 8.09
C SER A 48 -32.48 41.82 7.01
N ASP A 49 -32.44 42.73 6.03
CA ASP A 49 -33.44 42.76 4.95
C ASP A 49 -33.32 41.53 4.00
N LEU A 50 -32.20 40.82 4.11
CA LEU A 50 -31.97 39.59 3.33
C LEU A 50 -32.51 38.32 3.99
N LEU A 51 -33.13 38.43 5.16
CA LEU A 51 -33.65 37.28 5.91
C LEU A 51 -34.76 36.58 5.13
N GLY A 52 -34.50 35.35 4.66
CA GLY A 52 -35.43 34.55 3.88
C GLY A 52 -35.54 34.94 2.39
N VAL A 53 -34.74 35.91 1.95
CA VAL A 53 -34.69 36.32 0.55
C VAL A 53 -33.93 35.23 -0.27
N ASP A 54 -34.55 34.85 -1.40
CA ASP A 54 -33.90 33.94 -2.35
C ASP A 54 -33.04 34.73 -3.34
N PRO A 55 -31.72 34.58 -3.35
CA PRO A 55 -30.84 35.27 -4.29
C PRO A 55 -31.11 34.91 -5.77
N ARG A 56 -31.84 33.82 -6.01
CA ARG A 56 -32.16 33.31 -7.36
C ARG A 56 -33.55 33.73 -7.85
N ASP A 57 -34.33 34.43 -7.02
CA ASP A 57 -35.66 34.89 -7.46
C ASP A 57 -35.51 35.90 -8.60
N PRO A 58 -36.09 35.62 -9.80
CA PRO A 58 -35.99 36.50 -10.95
C PRO A 58 -36.68 37.84 -10.71
N ARG A 59 -37.60 37.91 -9.76
CA ARG A 59 -38.37 39.12 -9.42
C ARG A 59 -37.63 40.13 -8.54
N LEU A 60 -36.39 39.79 -8.10
CA LEU A 60 -35.59 40.72 -7.28
C LEU A 60 -35.33 42.02 -8.01
N ASN A 61 -35.67 43.14 -7.34
CA ASN A 61 -35.32 44.46 -7.86
C ASN A 61 -33.80 44.75 -7.73
N ILE A 62 -33.35 45.78 -8.40
CA ILE A 62 -31.94 46.17 -8.45
C ILE A 62 -31.38 46.50 -7.06
N PHE A 63 -32.20 47.03 -6.14
CA PHE A 63 -31.80 47.39 -4.83
C PHE A 63 -31.49 46.13 -3.97
N MET A 64 -32.36 45.13 -4.03
CA MET A 64 -32.12 43.86 -3.34
C MET A 64 -30.92 43.12 -3.94
N LYS A 65 -30.74 43.12 -5.27
CA LYS A 65 -29.57 42.55 -5.95
C LYS A 65 -28.27 43.20 -5.46
N ARG A 66 -28.27 44.53 -5.23
CA ARG A 66 -27.11 45.23 -4.69
C ARG A 66 -26.83 44.84 -3.21
N LYS A 67 -27.84 44.66 -2.39
CA LYS A 67 -27.73 44.20 -1.00
C LYS A 67 -27.15 42.79 -0.96
N ILE A 68 -27.65 41.87 -1.75
CA ILE A 68 -27.14 40.51 -1.88
C ILE A 68 -25.66 40.51 -2.33
N LEU A 69 -25.30 41.31 -3.33
CA LEU A 69 -23.92 41.45 -3.77
C LEU A 69 -23.02 41.97 -2.63
N ALA A 70 -23.46 43.01 -1.91
CA ALA A 70 -22.73 43.56 -0.76
C ALA A 70 -22.57 42.54 0.36
N GLU A 71 -23.58 41.71 0.61
CA GLU A 71 -23.50 40.61 1.59
C GLU A 71 -22.49 39.54 1.13
N CYS A 72 -22.55 39.10 -0.14
CA CYS A 72 -21.58 38.15 -0.69
C CYS A 72 -20.13 38.65 -0.61
N MET A 73 -19.89 39.94 -0.83
CA MET A 73 -18.53 40.55 -0.78
C MET A 73 -17.90 40.48 0.62
N ARG A 74 -18.68 40.46 1.68
CA ARG A 74 -18.19 40.49 3.07
C ARG A 74 -18.48 39.22 3.87
N ASN A 75 -19.31 38.31 3.34
CA ASN A 75 -19.81 37.15 4.08
C ASN A 75 -19.72 35.88 3.25
N TYR A 76 -18.63 35.14 3.41
CA TYR A 76 -18.43 33.84 2.78
C TYR A 76 -19.53 32.84 3.18
N TRP A 77 -19.97 32.84 4.45
CA TRP A 77 -21.02 31.95 4.93
C TRP A 77 -22.36 32.16 4.25
N TYR A 78 -22.72 33.43 4.00
CA TYR A 78 -23.92 33.74 3.23
C TYR A 78 -23.80 33.22 1.80
N PHE A 79 -22.64 33.43 1.17
CA PHE A 79 -22.39 32.98 -0.20
C PHE A 79 -22.57 31.47 -0.36
N ILE A 80 -21.93 30.65 0.46
CA ILE A 80 -22.05 29.19 0.35
C ILE A 80 -23.41 28.67 0.80
N ARG A 81 -24.07 29.33 1.75
CA ARG A 81 -25.34 28.92 2.31
C ARG A 81 -26.52 29.20 1.37
N ASN A 82 -26.59 30.41 0.83
CA ASN A 82 -27.77 30.90 0.13
C ASN A 82 -27.58 31.04 -1.37
N VAL A 83 -26.35 31.15 -1.87
CA VAL A 83 -26.08 31.47 -3.29
C VAL A 83 -25.56 30.28 -4.07
N VAL A 84 -24.62 29.52 -3.51
CA VAL A 84 -23.97 28.44 -4.22
C VAL A 84 -24.89 27.25 -4.43
N CYS A 85 -24.98 26.84 -5.71
CA CYS A 85 -25.51 25.53 -6.09
C CYS A 85 -24.42 24.74 -6.81
N ILE A 86 -24.35 23.47 -6.50
CA ILE A 86 -23.40 22.55 -7.10
C ILE A 86 -24.07 21.86 -8.28
N PRO A 87 -23.58 22.04 -9.51
CA PRO A 87 -24.09 21.34 -10.67
C PRO A 87 -24.04 19.83 -10.48
N VAL A 88 -25.11 19.14 -10.83
CA VAL A 88 -25.21 17.68 -10.76
C VAL A 88 -25.35 17.09 -12.15
N GLN A 89 -24.77 15.90 -12.33
CA GLN A 89 -24.87 15.18 -13.60
C GLN A 89 -26.36 14.85 -13.90
N GLY A 90 -26.80 15.14 -15.12
CA GLY A 90 -28.19 14.95 -15.51
C GLY A 90 -29.17 16.03 -15.04
N GLY A 91 -28.70 17.06 -14.31
CA GLY A 91 -29.49 18.21 -13.89
C GLY A 91 -29.64 19.25 -15.01
N GLU A 92 -30.51 20.26 -14.77
CA GLU A 92 -30.68 21.37 -15.68
C GLU A 92 -29.44 22.24 -15.83
N VAL A 93 -29.19 22.75 -17.04
CA VAL A 93 -28.07 23.68 -17.30
C VAL A 93 -28.29 24.97 -16.52
N GLY A 94 -27.31 25.37 -15.72
CA GLY A 94 -27.37 26.52 -14.80
C GLY A 94 -28.15 26.26 -13.51
N GLY A 95 -28.67 25.04 -13.32
CA GLY A 95 -29.23 24.54 -12.07
C GLY A 95 -28.21 23.87 -11.19
N GLY A 96 -28.67 23.21 -10.14
CA GLY A 96 -27.84 22.44 -9.21
C GLY A 96 -28.50 22.21 -7.87
N VAL A 97 -27.83 21.45 -7.01
CA VAL A 97 -28.28 21.27 -5.62
C VAL A 97 -27.60 22.29 -4.71
N PRO A 98 -28.29 22.80 -3.68
CA PRO A 98 -27.65 23.66 -2.69
C PRO A 98 -26.42 23.02 -2.08
N TYR A 99 -25.39 23.84 -1.77
CA TYR A 99 -24.18 23.37 -1.10
C TYR A 99 -24.54 22.69 0.23
N LYS A 100 -24.11 21.45 0.41
CA LYS A 100 -24.36 20.69 1.65
C LYS A 100 -23.24 20.91 2.65
N LEU A 101 -23.58 21.46 3.84
CA LEU A 101 -22.63 21.60 4.93
C LEU A 101 -22.47 20.27 5.68
N THR A 102 -21.22 19.79 5.77
CA THR A 102 -20.83 18.61 6.56
C THR A 102 -19.82 19.02 7.63
N ARG A 103 -19.52 18.15 8.59
CA ARG A 103 -18.50 18.43 9.63
C ARG A 103 -17.14 18.80 9.02
N ALA A 104 -16.68 18.01 8.06
CA ALA A 104 -15.38 18.25 7.41
C ALA A 104 -15.37 19.57 6.62
N ASN A 105 -16.46 19.87 5.88
CA ASN A 105 -16.56 21.10 5.11
C ASN A 105 -16.68 22.33 6.01
N LEU A 106 -17.33 22.20 7.18
CA LEU A 106 -17.40 23.24 8.18
C LEU A 106 -16.00 23.53 8.76
N ALA A 107 -15.26 22.49 9.15
CA ALA A 107 -13.90 22.65 9.67
C ALA A 107 -12.96 23.30 8.66
N MET A 108 -13.00 22.85 7.40
CA MET A 108 -12.24 23.45 6.31
C MET A 108 -12.63 24.92 6.08
N SER A 109 -13.93 25.23 6.02
CA SER A 109 -14.41 26.60 5.84
C SER A 109 -14.03 27.51 7.01
N PHE A 110 -14.03 26.97 8.23
CA PHE A 110 -13.55 27.69 9.42
C PHE A 110 -12.06 28.00 9.28
N GLY A 111 -11.22 27.04 8.89
CA GLY A 111 -9.81 27.25 8.65
C GLY A 111 -9.53 28.28 7.54
N PHE A 112 -10.34 28.31 6.49
CA PHE A 112 -10.27 29.35 5.45
C PHE A 112 -10.52 30.75 6.02
N VAL A 113 -11.58 30.90 6.81
CA VAL A 113 -11.94 32.17 7.44
C VAL A 113 -10.85 32.64 8.43
N MET A 114 -10.17 31.69 9.07
CA MET A 114 -9.05 31.95 9.97
C MET A 114 -7.72 32.18 9.25
N ASN A 115 -7.65 32.04 7.92
CA ASN A 115 -6.44 32.11 7.10
C ASN A 115 -5.38 31.09 7.49
N TRP A 116 -5.80 29.90 7.88
CA TRP A 116 -4.88 28.81 8.20
C TRP A 116 -4.33 28.13 6.94
N ASN A 117 -3.11 27.67 7.03
CA ASN A 117 -2.64 26.62 6.13
C ASN A 117 -3.21 25.30 6.60
N MET A 118 -3.82 24.54 5.73
CA MET A 118 -4.57 23.35 6.11
C MET A 118 -4.09 22.11 5.37
N PHE A 119 -3.98 21.02 6.12
CA PHE A 119 -3.83 19.67 5.59
C PHE A 119 -5.11 18.90 5.88
N LEU A 120 -5.89 18.61 4.85
CA LEU A 120 -7.20 17.97 4.97
C LEU A 120 -7.15 16.52 4.48
N GLU A 121 -7.49 15.59 5.36
CA GLU A 121 -7.57 14.16 5.10
C GLU A 121 -8.98 13.65 5.40
N ILE A 122 -9.74 13.34 4.35
CA ILE A 122 -11.08 12.75 4.44
C ILE A 122 -11.27 11.72 3.33
N PRO A 123 -12.16 10.71 3.51
CA PRO A 123 -12.44 9.71 2.50
C PRO A 123 -12.88 10.33 1.17
N ARG A 124 -12.69 9.60 0.09
CA ARG A 124 -13.15 10.05 -1.24
C ARG A 124 -14.65 10.29 -1.26
N GLN A 125 -15.12 11.13 -2.22
CA GLN A 125 -16.54 11.47 -2.45
C GLN A 125 -17.24 12.15 -1.26
N ASN A 126 -16.50 12.79 -0.36
CA ASN A 126 -17.07 13.58 0.74
C ASN A 126 -16.98 15.09 0.52
N GLY A 127 -16.87 15.54 -0.73
CA GLY A 127 -17.02 16.94 -1.12
C GLY A 127 -15.81 17.84 -0.82
N LYS A 128 -14.62 17.30 -0.49
CA LYS A 128 -13.41 18.09 -0.20
C LYS A 128 -13.05 19.06 -1.34
N THR A 129 -12.93 18.55 -2.55
CA THR A 129 -12.56 19.35 -3.72
C THR A 129 -13.62 20.40 -4.04
N VAL A 130 -14.89 20.03 -4.05
CA VAL A 130 -16.01 20.96 -4.32
C VAL A 130 -16.04 22.10 -3.29
N SER A 131 -15.85 21.81 -2.02
CA SER A 131 -15.83 22.82 -0.96
C SER A 131 -14.62 23.74 -1.06
N ALA A 132 -13.45 23.21 -1.41
CA ALA A 132 -12.28 24.03 -1.72
C ALA A 132 -12.55 24.97 -2.91
N LEU A 133 -13.15 24.46 -3.97
CA LEU A 133 -13.50 25.26 -5.16
C LEU A 133 -14.54 26.35 -4.86
N CYS A 134 -15.49 26.12 -3.95
CA CYS A 134 -16.42 27.14 -3.49
C CYS A 134 -15.69 28.28 -2.77
N TRP A 135 -14.69 27.96 -1.92
CA TRP A 135 -13.87 28.98 -1.27
C TRP A 135 -13.06 29.78 -2.29
N TYR A 136 -12.34 29.11 -3.18
CA TYR A 136 -11.52 29.78 -4.19
C TYR A 136 -12.38 30.59 -5.16
N LEU A 137 -13.59 30.16 -5.46
CA LEU A 137 -14.55 30.93 -6.25
C LEU A 137 -14.96 32.21 -5.52
N TRP A 138 -15.27 32.11 -4.21
CA TRP A 138 -15.60 33.29 -3.42
C TRP A 138 -14.42 34.28 -3.35
N VAL A 139 -13.20 33.81 -3.11
CA VAL A 139 -11.99 34.63 -3.13
C VAL A 139 -11.80 35.28 -4.50
N PHE A 140 -11.97 34.50 -5.56
CA PHE A 140 -11.80 34.97 -6.95
C PHE A 140 -12.81 36.07 -7.34
N LEU A 141 -14.07 35.95 -6.87
CA LEU A 141 -15.12 36.92 -7.19
C LEU A 141 -15.14 38.12 -6.23
N PHE A 142 -15.01 37.88 -4.93
CA PHE A 142 -15.36 38.83 -3.89
C PHE A 142 -14.26 39.06 -2.83
N GLY A 143 -13.57 38.00 -2.39
CA GLY A 143 -12.79 38.00 -1.17
C GLY A 143 -11.49 38.78 -1.24
N THR A 144 -10.94 39.05 -2.43
CA THR A 144 -9.65 39.75 -2.60
C THR A 144 -9.57 40.48 -3.94
N ARG A 145 -8.45 41.25 -4.10
CA ARG A 145 -8.09 41.91 -5.37
C ARG A 145 -6.62 41.71 -5.66
N ASN A 146 -6.23 41.77 -6.94
CA ASN A 146 -4.87 41.63 -7.44
C ASN A 146 -4.20 40.31 -6.99
N SER A 147 -4.97 39.25 -6.84
CA SER A 147 -4.48 37.97 -6.31
C SER A 147 -4.35 36.90 -7.38
N LYS A 148 -3.31 36.09 -7.22
CA LYS A 148 -3.07 34.91 -8.06
C LYS A 148 -3.23 33.66 -7.21
N MET A 149 -3.87 32.64 -7.79
CA MET A 149 -4.11 31.36 -7.17
C MET A 149 -3.54 30.28 -8.08
N LEU A 150 -2.86 29.30 -7.50
CA LEU A 150 -2.30 28.16 -8.22
C LEU A 150 -2.96 26.87 -7.77
N PHE A 151 -3.46 26.11 -8.74
CA PHE A 151 -4.04 24.77 -8.53
C PHE A 151 -3.09 23.72 -9.06
N LEU A 152 -2.73 22.76 -8.23
CA LEU A 152 -1.89 21.60 -8.53
C LEU A 152 -2.64 20.32 -8.19
N ASN A 153 -2.44 19.29 -8.98
CA ASN A 153 -2.90 17.94 -8.75
C ASN A 153 -1.85 16.96 -9.31
N LYS A 154 -2.00 15.68 -9.03
CA LYS A 154 -1.11 14.61 -9.55
C LYS A 154 -0.96 14.62 -11.07
N LYS A 155 -1.99 15.05 -11.80
CA LYS A 155 -1.97 15.21 -13.26
C LYS A 155 -2.53 16.57 -13.65
N LEU A 156 -2.05 17.12 -14.78
CA LEU A 156 -2.56 18.39 -15.32
C LEU A 156 -4.05 18.33 -15.63
N ASP A 157 -4.52 17.21 -16.17
CA ASP A 157 -5.93 17.06 -16.54
C ASP A 157 -6.85 17.11 -15.32
N ASP A 158 -6.43 16.54 -14.17
CA ASP A 158 -7.16 16.64 -12.93
C ASP A 158 -7.24 18.10 -12.44
N SER A 159 -6.13 18.87 -12.57
CA SER A 159 -6.14 20.31 -12.26
C SER A 159 -7.06 21.10 -13.19
N LYS A 160 -7.10 20.75 -14.48
CA LYS A 160 -8.03 21.34 -15.45
C LYS A 160 -9.48 21.02 -15.11
N MET A 161 -9.77 19.77 -14.70
CA MET A 161 -11.10 19.35 -14.25
C MET A 161 -11.53 20.15 -13.02
N ASN A 162 -10.65 20.36 -12.04
CA ASN A 162 -10.94 21.19 -10.88
C ASN A 162 -11.25 22.63 -11.29
N LEU A 163 -10.50 23.21 -12.23
CA LEU A 163 -10.78 24.55 -12.75
C LEU A 163 -12.09 24.60 -13.53
N GLN A 164 -12.43 23.55 -14.31
CA GLN A 164 -13.69 23.46 -15.01
C GLN A 164 -14.87 23.38 -14.04
N THR A 165 -14.76 22.54 -12.99
CA THR A 165 -15.79 22.47 -11.93
C THR A 165 -16.01 23.82 -11.25
N LEU A 166 -14.93 24.58 -10.99
CA LEU A 166 -15.06 25.94 -10.45
C LEU A 166 -15.83 26.85 -11.39
N LYS A 167 -15.58 26.77 -12.71
CA LYS A 167 -16.33 27.53 -13.73
C LYS A 167 -17.80 27.13 -13.79
N ASP A 168 -18.09 25.84 -13.69
CA ASP A 168 -19.45 25.32 -13.70
C ASP A 168 -20.23 25.82 -12.47
N ILE A 169 -19.59 25.84 -11.29
CA ILE A 169 -20.18 26.45 -10.08
C ILE A 169 -20.38 27.95 -10.29
N ARG A 170 -19.43 28.69 -10.85
CA ARG A 170 -19.58 30.11 -11.18
C ARG A 170 -20.76 30.33 -12.12
N ASP A 171 -20.85 29.52 -13.17
CA ASP A 171 -21.87 29.68 -14.21
C ASP A 171 -23.27 29.26 -13.70
N SER A 172 -23.34 28.52 -12.59
CA SER A 172 -24.60 28.28 -11.88
C SER A 172 -25.06 29.43 -10.99
N LEU A 173 -24.22 30.44 -10.72
CA LEU A 173 -24.60 31.60 -9.94
C LEU A 173 -25.60 32.48 -10.69
N PRO A 174 -26.45 33.27 -10.00
CA PRO A 174 -27.21 34.35 -10.61
C PRO A 174 -26.33 35.31 -11.41
N ASP A 175 -26.79 35.77 -12.58
CA ASP A 175 -25.99 36.58 -13.50
C ASP A 175 -25.34 37.81 -12.85
N TYR A 176 -26.09 38.49 -11.97
CA TYR A 176 -25.58 39.70 -11.29
C TYR A 176 -24.46 39.44 -10.27
N LEU A 177 -24.18 38.16 -9.95
CA LEU A 177 -23.11 37.72 -9.04
C LEU A 177 -21.92 37.14 -9.78
N ARG A 178 -22.02 36.83 -11.08
CA ARG A 178 -20.93 36.20 -11.84
C ARG A 178 -19.73 37.12 -12.09
N MET A 179 -19.86 38.42 -11.86
CA MET A 179 -18.83 39.45 -12.03
C MET A 179 -18.14 39.41 -13.40
N ASN A 180 -18.90 39.16 -14.45
CA ASN A 180 -18.38 39.13 -15.84
C ASN A 180 -18.18 40.56 -16.36
N SER A 181 -17.10 41.22 -15.93
CA SER A 181 -16.74 42.52 -16.53
C SER A 181 -15.88 42.32 -17.77
N GLU A 182 -16.27 42.96 -18.87
CA GLU A 182 -15.39 43.09 -20.04
C GLU A 182 -14.41 44.26 -19.91
N TYR A 183 -14.48 45.00 -18.82
CA TYR A 183 -13.70 46.19 -18.58
C TYR A 183 -12.78 45.97 -17.36
N GLY A 184 -11.53 46.33 -17.50
CA GLY A 184 -10.57 46.34 -16.37
C GLY A 184 -10.83 47.52 -15.43
N ILE A 185 -10.11 47.53 -14.30
CA ILE A 185 -10.19 48.58 -13.25
C ILE A 185 -10.05 49.98 -13.84
N ASN A 186 -9.28 50.11 -14.92
CA ASN A 186 -9.04 51.38 -15.59
C ASN A 186 -10.08 51.74 -16.68
N GLY A 187 -11.19 51.07 -16.74
CA GLY A 187 -12.28 51.29 -17.72
C GLY A 187 -11.92 50.86 -19.16
N LYS A 188 -10.75 50.30 -19.40
CA LYS A 188 -10.38 49.80 -20.74
C LYS A 188 -11.02 48.44 -20.99
N LYS A 189 -11.55 48.23 -22.19
CA LYS A 189 -12.04 46.92 -22.59
C LYS A 189 -10.84 45.97 -22.70
N LEU A 190 -10.88 44.92 -21.92
CA LEU A 190 -9.85 43.89 -21.86
C LEU A 190 -10.47 42.55 -22.18
N LYS A 191 -9.71 41.66 -22.78
CA LYS A 191 -10.13 40.27 -22.99
C LYS A 191 -9.80 39.45 -21.75
N ALA A 192 -10.82 38.99 -21.02
CA ALA A 192 -10.63 38.08 -19.91
C ALA A 192 -10.01 36.75 -20.39
N LYS A 193 -9.04 36.24 -19.61
CA LYS A 193 -8.51 34.89 -19.85
C LYS A 193 -9.56 33.87 -19.40
N ASN A 194 -9.93 32.98 -20.29
CA ASN A 194 -10.83 31.85 -19.97
C ASN A 194 -10.41 30.66 -20.83
N SER A 195 -9.40 29.92 -20.40
CA SER A 195 -8.90 28.72 -21.06
C SER A 195 -9.04 27.50 -20.15
N ALA A 196 -8.73 26.33 -20.64
CA ALA A 196 -8.73 25.12 -19.80
C ALA A 196 -7.79 25.24 -18.57
N GLU A 197 -6.76 26.07 -18.64
CA GLU A 197 -5.73 26.21 -17.62
C GLU A 197 -5.78 27.52 -16.83
N THR A 198 -6.57 28.50 -17.28
CA THR A 198 -6.51 29.84 -16.69
C THR A 198 -7.86 30.53 -16.75
N ILE A 199 -8.23 31.17 -15.65
CA ILE A 199 -9.37 32.10 -15.59
C ILE A 199 -8.97 33.41 -14.93
N SER A 200 -9.40 34.55 -15.48
CA SER A 200 -9.17 35.88 -14.89
C SER A 200 -10.48 36.62 -14.66
N ASN A 201 -10.52 37.37 -13.56
CA ASN A 201 -11.57 38.32 -13.25
C ASN A 201 -11.02 39.74 -13.40
N LEU A 202 -11.51 40.47 -14.40
CA LEU A 202 -11.02 41.80 -14.72
C LEU A 202 -11.51 42.87 -13.74
N SER A 203 -12.63 42.63 -13.04
CA SER A 203 -13.20 43.58 -12.10
C SER A 203 -12.31 43.79 -10.86
N ASN A 204 -11.57 42.76 -10.46
CA ASN A 204 -10.71 42.80 -9.27
C ASN A 204 -9.26 42.37 -9.56
N ASN A 205 -8.92 42.10 -10.84
CA ASN A 205 -7.62 41.64 -11.29
C ASN A 205 -7.14 40.34 -10.64
N ASN A 206 -8.06 39.43 -10.36
CA ASN A 206 -7.76 38.11 -9.82
C ASN A 206 -7.50 37.10 -10.95
N LEU A 207 -6.62 36.12 -10.69
CA LEU A 207 -6.24 35.09 -11.63
C LEU A 207 -6.15 33.74 -10.93
N ILE A 208 -6.80 32.73 -11.50
CA ILE A 208 -6.55 31.32 -11.15
C ILE A 208 -5.81 30.67 -12.32
N LYS A 209 -4.76 29.93 -12.00
CA LYS A 209 -3.98 29.16 -12.97
C LYS A 209 -3.81 27.74 -12.47
N THR A 210 -3.94 26.76 -13.38
CA THR A 210 -3.49 25.39 -13.14
C THR A 210 -2.06 25.23 -13.63
N ALA A 211 -1.31 24.34 -13.01
CA ALA A 211 0.02 23.98 -13.48
C ALA A 211 0.12 22.45 -13.67
N PRO A 212 0.94 22.00 -14.63
CA PRO A 212 1.20 20.58 -14.80
C PRO A 212 1.97 20.04 -13.59
N SER A 213 1.74 18.76 -13.26
CA SER A 213 2.64 18.03 -12.39
C SER A 213 4.03 17.96 -13.01
N ALA A 214 5.05 18.04 -12.19
CA ALA A 214 6.43 18.00 -12.66
C ALA A 214 6.79 16.57 -13.12
N ARG A 215 7.43 16.47 -14.28
CA ARG A 215 7.98 15.19 -14.76
C ARG A 215 9.42 14.97 -14.33
N THR A 216 10.09 16.01 -13.84
CA THR A 216 11.48 15.99 -13.39
C THR A 216 11.68 16.92 -12.21
N LYS A 217 12.68 16.66 -11.36
CA LYS A 217 13.05 17.51 -10.23
C LYS A 217 13.31 18.99 -10.66
N MET A 218 13.91 19.19 -11.83
CA MET A 218 14.17 20.53 -12.36
C MET A 218 12.86 21.29 -12.70
N LEU A 219 11.87 20.61 -13.28
CA LEU A 219 10.56 21.22 -13.55
C LEU A 219 9.81 21.50 -12.25
N ALA A 220 9.89 20.62 -11.27
CA ALA A 220 9.32 20.81 -9.93
C ALA A 220 9.87 22.07 -9.27
N SER A 221 11.18 22.27 -9.30
CA SER A 221 11.84 23.44 -8.73
C SER A 221 11.46 24.78 -9.39
N ASN A 222 10.93 24.75 -10.61
CA ASN A 222 10.48 25.93 -11.33
C ASN A 222 9.01 26.29 -11.09
N LEU A 223 8.19 25.34 -10.65
CA LEU A 223 6.74 25.55 -10.43
C LEU A 223 6.45 26.59 -9.34
N GLY A 224 7.26 26.62 -8.28
CA GLY A 224 7.10 27.54 -7.15
C GLY A 224 7.86 28.87 -7.31
N ARG A 225 8.81 28.97 -8.24
CA ARG A 225 9.69 30.14 -8.37
C ARG A 225 9.03 31.30 -9.13
N GLY A 226 9.21 32.51 -8.64
CA GLY A 226 8.83 33.73 -9.33
C GLY A 226 7.35 34.11 -9.31
N ALA A 227 6.50 33.36 -8.63
CA ALA A 227 5.10 33.69 -8.51
C ALA A 227 4.78 34.19 -7.07
N THR A 228 4.30 35.43 -6.95
CA THR A 228 3.72 35.92 -5.68
C THR A 228 2.31 35.33 -5.56
N LEU A 229 2.16 34.25 -4.80
CA LEU A 229 0.94 33.45 -4.69
C LEU A 229 0.45 33.46 -3.24
N PRO A 230 -0.57 34.27 -2.90
CA PRO A 230 -1.18 34.21 -1.56
C PRO A 230 -2.05 32.95 -1.37
N PHE A 231 -2.31 32.21 -2.44
CA PHE A 231 -3.09 30.97 -2.40
C PHE A 231 -2.43 29.88 -3.22
N LEU A 232 -2.29 28.71 -2.57
CA LEU A 232 -1.79 27.49 -3.20
C LEU A 232 -2.74 26.35 -2.82
N TYR A 233 -3.32 25.69 -3.83
CA TYR A 233 -4.15 24.50 -3.65
C TYR A 233 -3.46 23.29 -4.26
N MET A 234 -3.16 22.31 -3.45
CA MET A 234 -2.57 21.04 -3.85
C MET A 234 -3.55 19.91 -3.51
N ASP A 235 -4.23 19.39 -4.53
CA ASP A 235 -5.19 18.29 -4.40
C ASP A 235 -4.49 16.95 -4.69
N GLU A 236 -4.80 15.92 -3.91
CA GLU A 236 -4.14 14.62 -3.94
C GLU A 236 -2.61 14.72 -3.69
N TYR A 237 -2.23 15.49 -2.66
CA TYR A 237 -0.85 15.88 -2.39
C TYR A 237 0.13 14.72 -2.26
N ALA A 238 -0.26 13.63 -1.57
CA ALA A 238 0.58 12.44 -1.41
C ALA A 238 0.91 11.73 -2.74
N PHE A 239 0.26 12.13 -3.84
CA PHE A 239 0.43 11.56 -5.18
C PHE A 239 0.96 12.57 -6.20
N ILE A 240 1.28 13.81 -5.78
CA ILE A 240 1.88 14.83 -6.66
C ILE A 240 3.37 14.55 -6.82
N PRO A 241 3.87 14.22 -8.02
CA PRO A 241 5.29 13.97 -8.22
C PRO A 241 6.16 15.13 -7.75
N PHE A 242 7.19 14.83 -6.94
CA PHE A 242 8.12 15.80 -6.37
C PHE A 242 7.45 16.90 -5.52
N ASN A 243 6.38 16.56 -4.81
CA ASN A 243 5.63 17.49 -3.96
C ASN A 243 6.54 18.26 -2.97
N TYR A 244 7.53 17.58 -2.38
CA TYR A 244 8.52 18.16 -1.47
C TYR A 244 9.32 19.29 -2.12
N ILE A 245 9.81 19.13 -3.37
CA ILE A 245 10.53 20.17 -4.11
C ILE A 245 9.59 21.32 -4.45
N ILE A 246 8.37 21.02 -4.89
CA ILE A 246 7.36 22.05 -5.23
C ILE A 246 7.04 22.89 -4.01
N TYR A 247 6.82 22.27 -2.86
CA TYR A 247 6.51 22.96 -1.61
C TYR A 247 7.68 23.83 -1.14
N GLU A 248 8.89 23.27 -1.05
CA GLU A 248 10.10 23.99 -0.64
C GLU A 248 10.36 25.24 -1.50
N THR A 249 10.14 25.14 -2.81
CA THR A 249 10.38 26.27 -3.73
C THR A 249 9.25 27.29 -3.75
N ALA A 250 8.01 26.88 -3.44
CA ALA A 250 6.83 27.76 -3.35
C ALA A 250 6.72 28.49 -1.99
N ALA A 251 7.16 27.87 -0.90
CA ALA A 251 6.96 28.36 0.46
C ALA A 251 7.54 29.77 0.71
N PRO A 252 8.75 30.16 0.24
CA PRO A 252 9.25 31.53 0.40
C PRO A 252 8.41 32.58 -0.33
N ALA A 253 7.97 32.27 -1.56
CA ALA A 253 7.13 33.17 -2.36
C ALA A 253 5.74 33.34 -1.73
N PHE A 254 5.16 32.23 -1.23
CA PHE A 254 3.91 32.24 -0.48
C PHE A 254 4.04 33.07 0.81
N SER A 255 5.06 32.85 1.63
CA SER A 255 5.25 33.56 2.91
C SER A 255 5.26 35.08 2.71
N ARG A 256 5.96 35.58 1.68
CA ARG A 256 5.96 37.01 1.33
C ARG A 256 4.57 37.49 0.90
N ALA A 257 3.87 36.70 0.07
CA ALA A 257 2.53 37.04 -0.40
C ALA A 257 1.51 37.03 0.73
N ALA A 258 1.57 36.05 1.62
CA ALA A 258 0.73 35.92 2.80
C ALA A 258 0.91 37.10 3.77
N LYS A 259 2.17 37.55 3.98
CA LYS A 259 2.45 38.75 4.76
C LYS A 259 1.76 39.98 4.16
N ASN A 260 1.93 40.21 2.86
CA ASN A 260 1.29 41.32 2.17
C ASN A 260 -0.24 41.26 2.25
N ALA A 261 -0.82 40.06 2.09
CA ALA A 261 -2.26 39.86 2.23
C ALA A 261 -2.75 40.16 3.64
N ARG A 262 -2.04 39.69 4.67
CA ARG A 262 -2.32 39.96 6.08
C ARG A 262 -2.29 41.44 6.38
N ASP A 263 -1.25 42.15 5.93
CA ASP A 263 -1.07 43.60 6.16
C ASP A 263 -2.22 44.41 5.51
N ASN A 264 -2.83 43.88 4.44
CA ASN A 264 -3.96 44.49 3.76
C ASN A 264 -5.34 43.92 4.19
N GLY A 265 -5.38 43.03 5.18
CA GLY A 265 -6.60 42.40 5.68
C GLY A 265 -7.30 41.50 4.62
N ALA A 266 -6.53 40.97 3.66
CA ALA A 266 -7.02 40.07 2.64
C ALA A 266 -6.79 38.61 3.03
N PRO A 267 -7.64 37.67 2.57
CA PRO A 267 -7.43 36.24 2.82
C PRO A 267 -6.21 35.69 2.11
N TYR A 268 -5.61 34.67 2.70
CA TYR A 268 -4.50 33.89 2.18
C TYR A 268 -4.53 32.48 2.76
N GLY A 269 -3.78 31.54 2.19
CA GLY A 269 -3.61 30.22 2.79
C GLY A 269 -3.14 29.17 1.77
N ILE A 270 -2.49 28.13 2.28
CA ILE A 270 -2.21 26.90 1.56
C ILE A 270 -3.26 25.88 1.95
N LEU A 271 -3.86 25.24 0.96
CA LEU A 271 -4.71 24.08 1.18
C LEU A 271 -4.06 22.85 0.56
N ILE A 272 -3.81 21.86 1.36
CA ILE A 272 -3.43 20.51 0.96
C ILE A 272 -4.62 19.61 1.22
N THR A 273 -5.05 18.87 0.21
CA THR A 273 -6.06 17.81 0.35
C THR A 273 -5.48 16.50 -0.16
N THR A 274 -5.68 15.42 0.56
CA THR A 274 -5.22 14.10 0.13
C THR A 274 -6.04 12.97 0.79
N THR A 275 -5.89 11.76 0.28
CA THR A 275 -6.03 10.50 1.03
C THR A 275 -4.62 10.02 1.39
N PRO A 276 -4.45 9.10 2.34
CA PRO A 276 -3.15 8.52 2.67
C PRO A 276 -2.42 8.01 1.43
N GLY A 277 -1.12 8.24 1.38
CA GLY A 277 -0.23 7.73 0.34
C GLY A 277 0.63 6.59 0.85
N ASP A 278 1.53 6.14 -0.01
CA ASP A 278 2.55 5.16 0.32
C ASP A 278 3.74 5.85 0.99
N MET A 279 4.02 5.50 2.24
CA MET A 279 5.14 6.08 3.01
C MET A 279 6.52 5.63 2.49
N LEU A 280 6.58 4.64 1.60
CA LEU A 280 7.83 4.24 0.93
C LEU A 280 8.16 5.13 -0.28
N SER A 281 7.20 5.90 -0.80
CA SER A 281 7.46 6.90 -1.81
C SER A 281 7.91 8.23 -1.19
N ASP A 282 8.79 8.97 -1.86
CA ASP A 282 9.23 10.30 -1.41
C ASP A 282 8.04 11.23 -1.19
N GLU A 283 7.06 11.18 -2.10
CA GLU A 283 5.85 12.00 -2.06
C GLU A 283 4.92 11.64 -0.91
N GLY A 284 4.73 10.33 -0.67
CA GLY A 284 3.90 9.85 0.44
C GLY A 284 4.55 10.13 1.79
N MET A 285 5.86 9.91 1.92
CA MET A 285 6.62 10.22 3.14
C MET A 285 6.58 11.72 3.46
N GLU A 286 6.74 12.58 2.46
CA GLU A 286 6.62 14.03 2.66
C GLU A 286 5.23 14.43 3.14
N ALA A 287 4.17 13.87 2.53
CA ALA A 287 2.80 14.13 2.95
C ALA A 287 2.54 13.63 4.38
N TYR A 288 3.08 12.46 4.73
CA TYR A 288 3.01 11.91 6.09
C TYR A 288 3.73 12.82 7.10
N ASN A 289 4.96 13.26 6.80
CA ASN A 289 5.74 14.16 7.65
C ASN A 289 5.05 15.51 7.82
N THR A 290 4.46 16.06 6.77
CA THR A 290 3.66 17.30 6.82
C THR A 290 2.49 17.14 7.78
N LYS A 291 1.76 16.01 7.70
CA LYS A 291 0.64 15.68 8.59
C LYS A 291 1.10 15.54 10.05
N GLU A 292 2.19 14.78 10.31
CA GLU A 292 2.68 14.55 11.68
C GLU A 292 3.24 15.82 12.34
N SER A 293 3.76 16.74 11.55
CA SER A 293 4.24 18.04 12.06
C SER A 293 3.12 19.04 12.29
N ALA A 294 1.92 18.81 11.75
CA ALA A 294 0.79 19.74 11.81
C ALA A 294 0.04 19.69 13.14
N THR A 295 -0.58 20.80 13.52
CA THR A 295 -1.45 20.87 14.69
C THR A 295 -2.80 20.22 14.39
N LYS A 296 -3.21 19.24 15.18
CA LYS A 296 -4.49 18.53 14.99
C LYS A 296 -5.65 19.44 15.34
N PHE A 297 -6.55 19.64 14.39
CA PHE A 297 -7.78 20.44 14.57
C PHE A 297 -8.74 19.76 15.55
N SER A 298 -9.41 20.57 16.36
CA SER A 298 -10.50 20.14 17.24
C SER A 298 -11.74 21.01 17.02
N GLU A 299 -12.93 20.39 16.95
CA GLU A 299 -14.21 21.12 16.87
C GLU A 299 -14.46 22.01 18.09
N MET A 300 -13.82 21.73 19.23
CA MET A 300 -13.89 22.60 20.42
C MET A 300 -13.34 24.00 20.16
N TRP A 301 -12.49 24.17 19.15
CA TRP A 301 -11.95 25.47 18.78
C TRP A 301 -12.98 26.43 18.15
N TYR A 302 -14.16 25.94 17.80
CA TYR A 302 -15.28 26.86 17.45
C TYR A 302 -15.66 27.78 18.59
N ASP A 303 -15.43 27.35 19.84
CA ASP A 303 -15.70 28.14 21.06
C ASP A 303 -14.48 28.95 21.55
N ALA A 304 -13.30 28.72 20.95
CA ALA A 304 -12.08 29.41 21.34
C ALA A 304 -12.13 30.89 20.93
N THR A 305 -11.53 31.72 21.77
CA THR A 305 -11.34 33.14 21.47
C THR A 305 -10.31 33.35 20.38
N PRO A 306 -10.32 34.48 19.67
CA PRO A 306 -9.29 34.79 18.69
C PRO A 306 -7.86 34.77 19.25
N GLN A 307 -7.69 35.08 20.54
CA GLN A 307 -6.37 34.98 21.17
C GLN A 307 -5.93 33.54 21.37
N GLU A 308 -6.81 32.70 21.93
CA GLU A 308 -6.53 31.28 22.09
C GLU A 308 -6.21 30.58 20.75
N LEU A 309 -6.95 30.92 19.67
CA LEU A 309 -6.66 30.39 18.34
C LEU A 309 -5.27 30.81 17.84
N ARG A 310 -4.85 32.06 18.07
CA ARG A 310 -3.49 32.50 17.76
C ARG A 310 -2.44 31.79 18.60
N ASP A 311 -2.71 31.58 19.88
CA ASP A 311 -1.80 30.88 20.79
C ASP A 311 -1.64 29.40 20.37
N ILE A 312 -2.72 28.76 19.92
CA ILE A 312 -2.69 27.40 19.35
C ILE A 312 -1.84 27.39 18.06
N GLU A 313 -2.05 28.35 17.15
CA GLU A 313 -1.27 28.45 15.90
C GLU A 313 0.22 28.67 16.20
N MET A 314 0.55 29.53 17.16
CA MET A 314 1.93 29.85 17.53
C MET A 314 2.61 28.77 18.38
N SER A 315 1.87 27.89 19.04
CA SER A 315 2.41 26.83 19.89
C SER A 315 3.14 25.74 19.07
N ASN A 316 2.80 25.58 17.81
CA ASN A 316 3.45 24.62 16.93
C ASN A 316 4.68 25.24 16.27
N THR A 317 5.85 24.84 16.75
CA THR A 317 7.14 25.31 16.20
C THR A 317 7.65 24.49 15.03
N LYS A 318 7.04 23.34 14.74
CA LYS A 318 7.49 22.43 13.66
C LYS A 318 6.86 22.76 12.32
N SER A 319 5.60 23.20 12.33
CA SER A 319 4.81 23.45 11.13
C SER A 319 3.76 24.52 11.41
N ASN A 320 3.35 25.25 10.37
CA ASN A 320 2.23 26.18 10.43
C ASN A 320 0.96 25.62 9.77
N PHE A 321 0.86 24.32 9.68
CA PHE A 321 -0.32 23.64 9.17
C PHE A 321 -1.28 23.21 10.29
N MET A 322 -2.58 23.29 9.99
CA MET A 322 -3.65 22.66 10.76
C MET A 322 -4.07 21.37 10.06
N TYR A 323 -4.02 20.26 10.80
CA TYR A 323 -4.42 18.94 10.29
C TYR A 323 -5.89 18.67 10.62
N ILE A 324 -6.70 18.56 9.60
CA ILE A 324 -8.14 18.27 9.68
C ILE A 324 -8.37 16.87 9.14
N ARG A 325 -8.87 15.97 9.99
CA ARG A 325 -9.20 14.58 9.62
C ARG A 325 -10.58 14.21 10.10
N TYR A 326 -11.35 13.59 9.22
CA TYR A 326 -12.63 12.95 9.56
C TYR A 326 -12.74 11.60 8.90
N THR A 327 -13.03 10.57 9.69
CA THR A 327 -13.36 9.24 9.20
C THR A 327 -14.78 9.20 8.61
N TYR A 328 -15.12 8.14 7.87
CA TYR A 328 -16.47 7.98 7.34
C TYR A 328 -17.54 7.93 8.46
N ARG A 329 -17.23 7.35 9.63
CA ARG A 329 -18.11 7.31 10.80
C ARG A 329 -18.35 8.72 11.37
N GLU A 330 -17.30 9.51 11.49
CA GLU A 330 -17.42 10.90 11.95
C GLU A 330 -18.19 11.80 10.98
N LEU A 331 -18.23 11.42 9.70
CA LEU A 331 -19.06 12.07 8.68
C LEU A 331 -20.51 11.58 8.67
N GLY A 332 -20.90 10.72 9.64
CA GLY A 332 -22.26 10.22 9.81
C GLY A 332 -22.62 9.08 8.86
N ARG A 333 -21.62 8.38 8.31
CA ARG A 333 -21.85 7.18 7.50
C ARG A 333 -21.78 5.93 8.37
N GLY A 334 -22.73 5.00 8.15
CA GLY A 334 -22.83 3.76 8.91
C GLY A 334 -21.97 2.61 8.33
N GLU A 335 -22.14 1.45 8.90
CA GLU A 335 -21.47 0.22 8.43
C GLU A 335 -21.97 -0.21 7.04
N ASP A 336 -23.22 0.11 6.69
CA ASP A 336 -23.77 -0.05 5.34
C ASP A 336 -22.92 0.61 4.26
N TYR A 337 -22.42 1.83 4.53
CA TYR A 337 -21.47 2.50 3.64
C TYR A 337 -20.14 1.75 3.54
N PHE A 338 -19.63 1.25 4.65
CA PHE A 338 -18.38 0.50 4.65
C PHE A 338 -18.51 -0.79 3.83
N GLU A 339 -19.57 -1.57 4.04
CA GLU A 339 -19.85 -2.77 3.28
C GLU A 339 -20.03 -2.50 1.77
N GLU A 340 -20.71 -1.39 1.42
CA GLU A 340 -20.85 -0.95 0.04
C GLU A 340 -19.48 -0.65 -0.57
N MET A 341 -18.62 0.08 0.13
CA MET A 341 -17.27 0.41 -0.35
C MET A 341 -16.39 -0.83 -0.48
N VAL A 342 -16.49 -1.81 0.42
CA VAL A 342 -15.79 -3.10 0.29
C VAL A 342 -16.20 -3.81 -1.00
N LYS A 343 -17.49 -3.85 -1.33
CA LYS A 343 -17.99 -4.45 -2.58
C LYS A 343 -17.51 -3.70 -3.82
N ILE A 344 -17.60 -2.36 -3.81
CA ILE A 344 -17.17 -1.50 -4.92
C ILE A 344 -15.67 -1.65 -5.20
N LEU A 345 -14.87 -1.73 -4.15
CA LEU A 345 -13.41 -1.91 -4.22
C LEU A 345 -13.01 -3.39 -4.38
N LYS A 346 -13.99 -4.29 -4.62
CA LYS A 346 -13.75 -5.73 -4.85
C LYS A 346 -12.88 -6.38 -3.77
N SER A 347 -13.11 -6.01 -2.51
CA SER A 347 -12.34 -6.48 -1.35
C SER A 347 -10.82 -6.20 -1.44
N ASN A 348 -10.42 -5.21 -2.21
CA ASN A 348 -9.02 -4.73 -2.25
C ASN A 348 -8.72 -4.00 -0.93
N TRP A 349 -8.21 -4.71 0.07
CA TRP A 349 -7.94 -4.18 1.40
C TRP A 349 -6.94 -3.01 1.42
N PRO A 350 -5.82 -3.00 0.67
CA PRO A 350 -4.96 -1.83 0.58
C PRO A 350 -5.71 -0.56 0.13
N ALA A 351 -6.59 -0.69 -0.87
CA ALA A 351 -7.41 0.43 -1.33
C ALA A 351 -8.47 0.83 -0.29
N ILE A 352 -9.10 -0.13 0.40
CA ILE A 352 -10.09 0.14 1.46
C ILE A 352 -9.43 0.89 2.62
N ARG A 353 -8.26 0.45 3.08
CA ARG A 353 -7.50 1.11 4.14
C ARG A 353 -7.18 2.56 3.78
N ARG A 354 -6.68 2.80 2.58
CA ARG A 354 -6.32 4.14 2.11
C ARG A 354 -7.54 5.03 1.89
N GLU A 355 -8.52 4.56 1.13
CA GLU A 355 -9.60 5.41 0.62
C GLU A 355 -10.76 5.58 1.59
N VAL A 356 -10.99 4.60 2.48
CA VAL A 356 -12.13 4.54 3.39
C VAL A 356 -11.71 4.72 4.85
N LEU A 357 -10.70 3.96 5.30
CA LEU A 357 -10.23 3.98 6.68
C LEU A 357 -9.21 5.08 6.96
N LEU A 358 -8.61 5.67 5.91
CA LEU A 358 -7.59 6.71 6.00
C LEU A 358 -6.36 6.23 6.80
N GLU A 359 -5.88 5.04 6.47
CA GLU A 359 -4.69 4.46 7.05
C GLU A 359 -3.49 4.67 6.12
N TRP A 360 -2.42 5.22 6.69
CA TRP A 360 -1.14 5.35 6.01
C TRP A 360 -0.43 4.00 6.00
N SER A 361 0.12 3.64 4.86
CA SER A 361 0.79 2.36 4.67
C SER A 361 2.31 2.53 4.70
N GLU A 362 2.98 1.71 5.49
CA GLU A 362 4.43 1.51 5.43
C GLU A 362 4.81 0.45 4.40
N SER A 363 3.83 -0.19 3.76
CA SER A 363 4.00 -1.13 2.67
C SER A 363 3.54 -0.51 1.35
N SER A 364 4.16 -0.92 0.24
CA SER A 364 3.77 -0.45 -1.09
C SER A 364 2.28 -0.69 -1.36
N GLU A 365 1.66 0.16 -2.14
CA GLU A 365 0.25 0.00 -2.56
C GLU A 365 -0.01 -1.36 -3.23
N ASN A 366 1.03 -1.96 -3.76
CA ASN A 366 1.04 -3.24 -4.43
C ASN A 366 1.72 -4.33 -3.60
N SER A 367 1.81 -4.17 -2.27
CA SER A 367 2.39 -5.22 -1.42
C SER A 367 1.70 -6.55 -1.64
N PRO A 368 2.44 -7.65 -1.83
CA PRO A 368 1.86 -8.98 -1.93
C PRO A 368 1.31 -9.50 -0.60
N PHE A 369 1.54 -8.78 0.51
CA PHE A 369 1.18 -9.22 1.86
C PHE A 369 0.16 -8.30 2.52
N GLU A 370 -0.68 -8.87 3.37
CA GLU A 370 -1.58 -8.12 4.21
C GLU A 370 -0.81 -7.39 5.32
N LYS A 371 -1.29 -6.19 5.69
CA LYS A 371 -0.64 -5.38 6.73
C LYS A 371 -0.59 -6.12 8.07
N GLU A 372 -1.64 -6.85 8.40
CA GLU A 372 -1.70 -7.66 9.62
C GLU A 372 -0.59 -8.71 9.69
N ASP A 373 -0.23 -9.29 8.55
CA ASP A 373 0.85 -10.26 8.44
C ASP A 373 2.20 -9.60 8.64
N LEU A 374 2.43 -8.45 8.01
CA LEU A 374 3.63 -7.64 8.20
C LEU A 374 3.76 -7.13 9.65
N ASP A 375 2.67 -6.65 10.25
CA ASP A 375 2.63 -6.23 11.65
C ASP A 375 2.89 -7.39 12.62
N ALA A 376 2.43 -8.61 12.28
CA ALA A 376 2.73 -9.80 13.04
C ALA A 376 4.23 -10.14 12.97
N VAL A 377 4.84 -10.10 11.78
CA VAL A 377 6.28 -10.27 11.61
C VAL A 377 7.05 -9.19 12.37
N LYS A 378 6.67 -7.91 12.29
CA LYS A 378 7.30 -6.80 13.00
C LYS A 378 7.44 -7.05 14.50
N ARG A 379 6.42 -7.65 15.12
CA ARG A 379 6.44 -7.98 16.56
C ARG A 379 7.40 -9.12 16.91
N LEU A 380 7.78 -9.95 15.95
CA LEU A 380 8.65 -11.11 16.11
C LEU A 380 10.10 -10.79 15.78
N VAL A 381 10.36 -9.66 15.12
CA VAL A 381 11.71 -9.15 14.87
C VAL A 381 12.43 -8.93 16.19
N ARG A 382 13.64 -9.44 16.28
CA ARG A 382 14.49 -9.31 17.47
C ARG A 382 15.89 -8.84 17.09
N LYS A 383 16.56 -8.22 18.03
CA LYS A 383 17.96 -7.85 17.86
C LYS A 383 18.83 -9.12 17.81
N PRO A 384 19.93 -9.11 17.04
CA PRO A 384 20.89 -10.21 17.09
C PRO A 384 21.43 -10.38 18.51
N ILE A 385 21.64 -11.63 18.93
CA ILE A 385 22.21 -11.98 20.24
C ILE A 385 23.64 -11.53 20.31
N ARG A 386 24.36 -11.65 19.19
CA ARG A 386 25.74 -11.20 19.03
C ARG A 386 26.09 -11.00 17.56
N GLU A 387 27.22 -10.36 17.32
CA GLU A 387 27.82 -10.20 16.01
C GLU A 387 29.15 -10.97 15.95
N VAL A 388 29.41 -11.59 14.79
CA VAL A 388 30.64 -12.33 14.53
C VAL A 388 31.18 -11.92 13.17
N TRP A 389 32.44 -11.58 13.08
CA TRP A 389 33.07 -11.30 11.79
C TRP A 389 33.89 -12.49 11.27
N ILE A 390 33.96 -12.66 9.97
CA ILE A 390 34.70 -13.70 9.27
C ILE A 390 35.59 -13.05 8.22
N GLY A 391 36.89 -13.37 8.25
CA GLY A 391 37.89 -12.79 7.37
C GLY A 391 38.26 -11.37 7.79
N LYS A 392 37.48 -10.34 7.41
CA LYS A 392 37.73 -8.94 7.80
C LYS A 392 36.75 -8.43 8.85
N PRO A 393 37.13 -7.48 9.71
CA PRO A 393 36.20 -6.90 10.72
C PRO A 393 34.95 -6.22 10.14
N THR A 394 34.98 -5.88 8.86
CA THR A 394 33.83 -5.29 8.13
C THR A 394 32.84 -6.35 7.61
N TYR A 395 33.17 -7.63 7.70
CA TYR A 395 32.35 -8.75 7.21
C TYR A 395 31.62 -9.40 8.40
N VAL A 396 30.56 -8.76 8.84
CA VAL A 396 29.87 -9.06 10.10
C VAL A 396 28.62 -9.90 9.85
N PHE A 397 28.52 -11.02 10.55
CA PHE A 397 27.32 -11.84 10.65
C PHE A 397 26.54 -11.47 11.90
N GLN A 398 25.24 -11.29 11.77
CA GLN A 398 24.30 -11.09 12.87
C GLN A 398 23.73 -12.44 13.30
N ILE A 399 23.96 -12.84 14.55
CA ILE A 399 23.54 -14.15 15.07
C ILE A 399 22.25 -13.99 15.87
N TYR A 400 21.23 -14.75 15.54
CA TYR A 400 19.89 -14.71 16.18
C TYR A 400 19.62 -15.89 17.11
N LYS A 401 20.34 -17.00 16.94
CA LYS A 401 20.22 -18.17 17.78
C LYS A 401 21.64 -18.68 18.16
N ASP A 402 21.91 -18.78 19.45
CA ASP A 402 23.15 -19.39 19.95
C ASP A 402 23.00 -20.91 19.95
N GLY A 403 24.03 -21.58 19.51
CA GLY A 403 24.12 -23.03 19.46
C GLY A 403 24.77 -23.49 18.18
N LEU A 404 26.07 -23.74 18.24
CA LEU A 404 26.82 -24.32 17.13
C LEU A 404 26.54 -25.83 16.95
N PHE A 405 25.66 -26.40 17.77
CA PHE A 405 25.36 -27.83 17.78
C PHE A 405 23.98 -28.06 17.17
N TYR A 406 23.96 -27.97 15.85
CA TYR A 406 22.76 -28.35 15.10
C TYR A 406 22.68 -29.87 15.05
N LYS A 407 21.54 -30.41 15.43
CA LYS A 407 21.25 -31.84 15.29
C LYS A 407 21.34 -32.24 13.80
N TYR A 408 21.03 -31.33 12.96
CA TYR A 408 21.05 -31.46 11.49
C TYR A 408 21.92 -30.37 10.86
N PRO A 409 22.50 -30.61 9.68
CA PRO A 409 23.30 -29.62 8.97
C PRO A 409 22.49 -28.36 8.65
N PRO A 410 22.97 -27.16 8.99
CA PRO A 410 22.28 -25.93 8.60
C PRO A 410 22.36 -25.71 7.09
N ILE A 411 21.38 -25.01 6.53
CA ILE A 411 21.40 -24.60 5.12
C ILE A 411 21.82 -23.13 5.03
N ILE A 412 22.74 -22.85 4.14
CA ILE A 412 23.25 -21.52 3.82
C ILE A 412 22.75 -21.11 2.45
N GLY A 413 21.86 -20.15 2.36
CA GLY A 413 21.45 -19.54 1.10
C GLY A 413 22.25 -18.27 0.83
N VAL A 414 22.68 -18.09 -0.39
CA VAL A 414 23.52 -16.98 -0.83
C VAL A 414 22.95 -16.30 -2.05
N ASP A 415 22.73 -15.00 -1.94
CA ASP A 415 22.44 -14.10 -3.05
C ASP A 415 23.69 -13.23 -3.30
N VAL A 416 24.15 -13.16 -4.55
CA VAL A 416 25.46 -12.59 -4.88
C VAL A 416 25.33 -11.34 -5.74
N ALA A 417 25.73 -10.20 -5.19
CA ALA A 417 25.83 -8.93 -5.91
C ALA A 417 27.25 -8.59 -6.35
N GLY A 418 27.37 -7.61 -7.25
CA GLY A 418 28.66 -7.19 -7.82
C GLY A 418 29.57 -6.37 -6.91
N GLY A 419 29.16 -6.01 -5.68
CA GLY A 419 29.94 -5.22 -4.74
C GLY A 419 30.13 -3.75 -5.15
N MET A 420 29.21 -3.20 -5.95
CA MET A 420 29.27 -1.83 -6.48
C MET A 420 28.27 -0.85 -5.85
N SER A 421 27.91 -1.05 -4.60
CA SER A 421 27.07 -0.18 -3.76
C SER A 421 25.56 -0.08 -4.08
N LYS A 422 25.03 -0.78 -5.09
CA LYS A 422 23.57 -0.79 -5.35
C LYS A 422 22.89 -1.96 -4.65
N ASP A 423 23.28 -3.18 -5.00
CA ASP A 423 22.70 -4.39 -4.43
C ASP A 423 23.67 -5.00 -3.43
N SER A 424 23.18 -5.71 -2.44
CA SER A 424 23.97 -6.32 -1.38
C SER A 424 24.23 -7.80 -1.67
N SER A 425 25.43 -8.26 -1.41
CA SER A 425 25.64 -9.70 -1.26
C SER A 425 25.11 -10.14 0.10
N ALA A 426 24.14 -11.06 0.09
CA ALA A 426 23.45 -11.52 1.26
C ALA A 426 23.67 -13.02 1.53
N ILE A 427 23.83 -13.39 2.79
CA ILE A 427 23.88 -14.78 3.25
C ILE A 427 22.86 -14.95 4.36
N THR A 428 22.02 -15.98 4.26
CA THR A 428 21.14 -16.41 5.34
C THR A 428 21.43 -17.85 5.72
N ILE A 429 21.59 -18.09 7.00
CA ILE A 429 21.83 -19.41 7.57
C ILE A 429 20.55 -19.85 8.29
N VAL A 430 20.04 -21.01 7.90
CA VAL A 430 18.75 -21.55 8.34
C VAL A 430 18.94 -22.87 9.06
N ASP A 431 18.23 -23.04 10.16
CA ASP A 431 18.12 -24.31 10.89
C ASP A 431 17.22 -25.29 10.12
N THR A 432 17.71 -26.45 9.77
CA THR A 432 16.94 -27.46 9.02
C THR A 432 15.85 -28.14 9.84
N GLU A 433 15.92 -28.13 11.16
CA GLU A 433 14.86 -28.69 12.01
C GLU A 433 13.66 -27.74 12.15
N THR A 434 13.95 -26.46 12.39
CA THR A 434 12.92 -25.45 12.71
C THR A 434 12.68 -24.47 11.59
N THR A 435 13.52 -24.44 10.55
CA THR A 435 13.54 -23.44 9.46
C THR A 435 13.68 -21.99 9.94
N GLU A 436 14.14 -21.79 11.16
CA GLU A 436 14.39 -20.48 11.76
C GLU A 436 15.70 -19.89 11.21
N VAL A 437 15.74 -18.58 11.05
CA VAL A 437 16.97 -17.87 10.70
C VAL A 437 17.94 -17.90 11.88
N LEU A 438 19.10 -18.50 11.69
CA LEU A 438 20.18 -18.60 12.68
C LEU A 438 21.11 -17.40 12.63
N ALA A 439 21.46 -16.98 11.41
CA ALA A 439 22.32 -15.82 11.18
C ALA A 439 22.06 -15.19 9.83
N THR A 440 22.36 -13.90 9.72
CA THR A 440 22.35 -13.15 8.47
C THR A 440 23.65 -12.39 8.26
N PHE A 441 24.02 -12.24 7.00
CA PHE A 441 25.09 -11.36 6.55
C PHE A 441 24.57 -10.54 5.39
N ASN A 442 24.81 -9.24 5.41
CA ASN A 442 24.41 -8.33 4.33
C ASN A 442 25.52 -7.30 4.14
N ASN A 443 26.04 -7.18 2.93
CA ASN A 443 27.11 -6.23 2.62
C ASN A 443 27.12 -5.82 1.15
N ASN A 444 26.98 -4.55 0.86
CA ASN A 444 26.93 -3.99 -0.48
C ASN A 444 28.29 -3.58 -1.08
N PHE A 445 29.38 -3.75 -0.31
CA PHE A 445 30.74 -3.40 -0.75
C PHE A 445 31.68 -4.58 -0.79
N ILE A 446 31.25 -5.80 -0.41
CA ILE A 446 32.11 -6.97 -0.41
C ILE A 446 32.43 -7.39 -1.87
N PRO A 447 33.72 -7.46 -2.26
CA PRO A 447 34.08 -8.01 -3.56
C PRO A 447 33.72 -9.50 -3.66
N VAL A 448 33.32 -9.95 -4.84
CA VAL A 448 32.92 -11.34 -5.13
C VAL A 448 33.95 -12.38 -4.63
N ASN A 449 35.24 -12.11 -4.87
CA ASN A 449 36.32 -13.00 -4.41
C ASN A 449 36.44 -13.04 -2.87
N ASP A 450 36.18 -11.95 -2.19
CA ASP A 450 36.22 -11.94 -0.72
C ASP A 450 34.97 -12.63 -0.16
N LEU A 451 33.80 -12.47 -0.78
CA LEU A 451 32.60 -13.23 -0.43
C LEU A 451 32.84 -14.74 -0.53
N ALA A 452 33.46 -15.20 -1.62
CA ALA A 452 33.82 -16.61 -1.79
C ALA A 452 34.74 -17.12 -0.67
N LYS A 453 35.73 -16.32 -0.26
CA LYS A 453 36.60 -16.64 0.88
C LYS A 453 35.85 -16.67 2.20
N VAL A 454 34.92 -15.73 2.42
CA VAL A 454 34.08 -15.70 3.63
C VAL A 454 33.24 -16.97 3.73
N ILE A 455 32.61 -17.40 2.63
CA ILE A 455 31.82 -18.64 2.58
C ILE A 455 32.72 -19.85 2.83
N TYR A 456 33.89 -19.90 2.19
CA TYR A 456 34.85 -20.98 2.41
C TYR A 456 35.27 -21.07 3.89
N GLU A 457 35.63 -19.95 4.49
CA GLU A 457 36.07 -19.92 5.88
C GLU A 457 34.93 -20.26 6.85
N LEU A 458 33.70 -19.75 6.57
CA LEU A 458 32.49 -20.07 7.32
C LEU A 458 32.25 -21.58 7.37
N VAL A 459 32.22 -22.22 6.20
CA VAL A 459 31.98 -23.68 6.09
C VAL A 459 33.10 -24.44 6.74
N LYS A 460 34.35 -24.15 6.35
CA LYS A 460 35.50 -24.91 6.85
C LYS A 460 35.68 -24.84 8.37
N THR A 461 35.45 -23.66 8.96
CA THR A 461 35.83 -23.43 10.38
C THR A 461 34.67 -23.42 11.36
N LYS A 462 33.49 -23.01 10.89
CA LYS A 462 32.33 -22.80 11.78
C LYS A 462 31.21 -23.81 11.54
N MET A 463 30.99 -24.22 10.29
CA MET A 463 29.85 -25.05 9.88
C MET A 463 30.27 -26.14 8.88
N PRO A 464 31.11 -27.10 9.25
CA PRO A 464 31.69 -28.08 8.32
C PRO A 464 30.65 -29.01 7.68
N ASN A 465 29.47 -29.10 8.26
CA ASN A 465 28.38 -29.93 7.76
C ASN A 465 27.28 -29.12 7.07
N ALA A 466 27.42 -27.78 6.88
CA ALA A 466 26.41 -26.96 6.24
C ALA A 466 26.26 -27.30 4.76
N ILE A 467 25.03 -27.14 4.26
CA ILE A 467 24.72 -27.22 2.84
C ILE A 467 24.65 -25.77 2.30
N VAL A 468 25.40 -25.49 1.24
CA VAL A 468 25.50 -24.13 0.69
C VAL A 468 24.83 -24.08 -0.68
N ASN A 469 23.77 -23.26 -0.81
CA ASN A 469 23.14 -22.99 -2.08
C ASN A 469 23.43 -21.54 -2.51
N ILE A 470 23.92 -21.38 -3.74
CA ILE A 470 24.33 -20.09 -4.30
C ILE A 470 23.52 -19.82 -5.55
N GLU A 471 22.93 -18.64 -5.65
CA GLU A 471 22.31 -18.18 -6.88
C GLU A 471 23.40 -17.96 -7.94
N ARG A 472 23.26 -18.61 -9.12
CA ARG A 472 24.27 -18.57 -10.19
C ARG A 472 24.14 -17.42 -11.16
N ASN A 473 22.97 -16.78 -11.21
CA ASN A 473 22.67 -15.78 -12.22
C ASN A 473 23.59 -14.55 -12.14
N GLY A 474 23.71 -13.82 -13.26
CA GLY A 474 24.45 -12.57 -13.31
C GLY A 474 25.98 -12.70 -13.36
N GLY A 475 26.54 -13.91 -13.45
CA GLY A 475 27.99 -14.13 -13.54
C GLY A 475 28.75 -14.04 -12.21
N PHE A 476 28.24 -13.31 -11.22
CA PHE A 476 28.85 -13.14 -9.90
C PHE A 476 28.77 -14.43 -9.07
N GLY A 477 27.58 -15.04 -9.03
CA GLY A 477 27.39 -16.32 -8.35
C GLY A 477 28.20 -17.44 -8.97
N ALA A 478 28.32 -17.49 -10.30
CA ALA A 478 29.18 -18.43 -11.00
C ALA A 478 30.66 -18.26 -10.62
N SER A 479 31.12 -17.01 -10.41
CA SER A 479 32.49 -16.73 -9.95
C SER A 479 32.75 -17.23 -8.52
N VAL A 480 31.76 -17.06 -7.61
CA VAL A 480 31.83 -17.61 -6.24
C VAL A 480 31.89 -19.12 -6.30
N LEU A 481 31.01 -19.76 -7.07
CA LEU A 481 30.98 -21.21 -7.24
C LEU A 481 32.29 -21.75 -7.82
N SER A 482 32.87 -21.11 -8.84
CA SER A 482 34.14 -21.50 -9.42
C SER A 482 35.27 -21.54 -8.38
N TYR A 483 35.33 -20.52 -7.52
CA TYR A 483 36.29 -20.49 -6.41
C TYR A 483 36.02 -21.62 -5.42
N LEU A 484 34.80 -21.87 -5.02
CA LEU A 484 34.46 -22.90 -4.03
C LEU A 484 34.67 -24.32 -4.56
N LEU A 485 34.34 -24.56 -5.83
CA LEU A 485 34.59 -25.84 -6.52
C LEU A 485 36.08 -26.16 -6.67
N SER A 486 36.95 -25.14 -6.72
CA SER A 486 38.39 -25.33 -6.68
C SER A 486 38.95 -25.82 -5.30
N LYS A 487 38.04 -25.93 -4.28
CA LYS A 487 38.34 -26.35 -2.94
C LYS A 487 37.75 -27.71 -2.61
N PRO A 488 38.52 -28.83 -2.77
CA PRO A 488 37.98 -30.18 -2.59
C PRO A 488 37.37 -30.44 -1.22
N ASP A 489 37.89 -29.77 -0.18
CA ASP A 489 37.51 -29.95 1.23
C ASP A 489 36.10 -29.46 1.55
N ILE A 490 35.52 -28.59 0.75
CA ILE A 490 34.15 -28.09 0.92
C ILE A 490 33.20 -28.38 -0.25
N LYS A 491 33.70 -29.02 -1.29
CA LYS A 491 32.88 -29.33 -2.48
C LYS A 491 31.62 -30.12 -2.13
N LYS A 492 31.71 -31.04 -1.18
CA LYS A 492 30.61 -31.84 -0.63
C LYS A 492 29.49 -30.99 0.02
N ASN A 493 29.82 -29.78 0.47
CA ASN A 493 28.88 -28.87 1.09
C ASN A 493 28.06 -28.07 0.08
N LEU A 494 28.45 -28.09 -1.20
CA LEU A 494 27.76 -27.31 -2.22
C LEU A 494 26.53 -28.05 -2.74
N TYR A 495 25.39 -27.38 -2.66
CA TYR A 495 24.14 -27.87 -3.24
C TYR A 495 24.23 -27.99 -4.75
N TYR A 496 23.69 -29.06 -5.31
CA TYR A 496 23.61 -29.29 -6.74
C TYR A 496 22.25 -29.88 -7.14
N GLU A 497 21.86 -29.61 -8.36
CA GLU A 497 20.70 -30.23 -9.02
C GLU A 497 21.19 -31.16 -10.12
N ILE A 498 20.44 -32.23 -10.36
CA ILE A 498 20.73 -33.13 -11.48
C ILE A 498 19.82 -32.72 -12.64
N LYS A 499 20.47 -32.35 -13.76
CA LYS A 499 19.77 -31.91 -14.97
C LYS A 499 20.17 -32.75 -16.15
N ASP A 500 19.22 -33.04 -17.06
CA ASP A 500 19.50 -33.67 -18.33
C ASP A 500 20.11 -32.65 -19.30
N ARG A 501 21.28 -32.95 -19.83
CA ARG A 501 21.94 -32.10 -20.80
C ARG A 501 22.21 -32.87 -22.08
N VAL A 502 21.91 -32.25 -23.23
CA VAL A 502 22.17 -32.81 -24.56
C VAL A 502 23.57 -32.43 -24.97
N PHE A 503 24.42 -33.44 -25.20
CA PHE A 503 25.75 -33.27 -25.77
C PHE A 503 25.69 -33.63 -27.25
N GLU A 504 26.24 -32.75 -28.10
CA GLU A 504 26.37 -33.02 -29.54
C GLU A 504 27.77 -33.52 -29.82
N GLU A 505 27.90 -34.81 -30.11
CA GLU A 505 29.17 -35.41 -30.59
C GLU A 505 29.21 -35.31 -32.12
N ARG A 506 30.23 -34.65 -32.67
CA ARG A 506 30.52 -34.67 -34.09
C ARG A 506 31.25 -35.96 -34.43
N SER A 507 30.57 -36.92 -35.04
CA SER A 507 31.25 -38.04 -35.71
C SER A 507 31.71 -37.61 -37.09
N ASP A 508 32.87 -38.07 -37.51
CA ASP A 508 33.51 -37.77 -38.79
C ASP A 508 32.50 -37.87 -39.96
N GLY A 509 32.17 -36.73 -40.53
CA GLY A 509 31.43 -36.59 -41.78
C GLY A 509 29.93 -36.90 -41.70
N PHE A 510 29.10 -35.92 -41.44
CA PHE A 510 27.64 -35.83 -41.72
C PHE A 510 26.59 -36.28 -40.72
N LYS A 511 26.88 -36.83 -39.56
CA LYS A 511 25.82 -37.03 -38.54
C LYS A 511 26.24 -36.46 -37.18
N THR A 512 25.48 -35.52 -36.66
CA THR A 512 25.56 -35.08 -35.26
C THR A 512 24.79 -36.09 -34.42
N ILE A 513 25.46 -36.76 -33.49
CA ILE A 513 24.83 -37.65 -32.52
C ILE A 513 24.50 -36.80 -31.29
N ARG A 514 23.24 -36.78 -30.91
CA ARG A 514 22.78 -36.10 -29.70
C ARG A 514 22.62 -37.12 -28.57
N ASN A 515 23.47 -37.05 -27.58
CA ASN A 515 23.40 -37.89 -26.40
C ASN A 515 22.93 -37.05 -25.21
N THR A 516 21.87 -37.50 -24.54
CA THR A 516 21.43 -36.89 -23.31
C THR A 516 22.15 -37.53 -22.14
N LYS A 517 22.91 -36.75 -21.39
CA LYS A 517 23.57 -37.19 -20.14
C LYS A 517 23.06 -36.40 -18.95
N LYS A 518 23.02 -37.06 -17.79
CA LYS A 518 22.71 -36.38 -16.53
C LYS A 518 23.95 -35.72 -15.97
N VAL A 519 23.80 -34.46 -15.59
CA VAL A 519 24.93 -33.66 -15.08
C VAL A 519 24.57 -33.04 -13.75
N LYS A 520 25.51 -32.95 -12.80
CA LYS A 520 25.38 -32.18 -11.57
C LYS A 520 25.59 -30.71 -11.89
N VAL A 521 24.62 -29.90 -11.53
CA VAL A 521 24.63 -28.44 -11.72
C VAL A 521 24.68 -27.80 -10.35
N TYR A 522 25.83 -27.28 -9.94
CA TYR A 522 26.03 -26.68 -8.62
C TYR A 522 25.37 -25.32 -8.53
N GLY A 523 24.74 -25.05 -7.35
CA GLY A 523 23.95 -23.86 -7.13
C GLY A 523 22.59 -23.88 -7.82
N SER A 524 21.84 -22.82 -7.71
CA SER A 524 20.50 -22.68 -8.25
C SER A 524 20.41 -21.54 -9.25
N ASP A 525 19.59 -21.71 -10.30
CA ASP A 525 19.32 -20.67 -11.30
C ASP A 525 18.05 -19.91 -10.94
N ASN A 526 18.06 -18.59 -11.04
CA ASN A 526 16.87 -17.74 -10.92
C ASN A 526 16.07 -17.74 -12.23
N THR A 527 15.59 -18.92 -12.62
CA THR A 527 14.69 -19.08 -13.76
C THR A 527 13.29 -18.59 -13.40
N LYS A 528 12.46 -18.36 -14.42
CA LYS A 528 11.05 -17.99 -14.19
C LYS A 528 10.31 -19.03 -13.33
N GLU A 529 10.59 -20.30 -13.54
CA GLU A 529 9.99 -21.40 -12.78
C GLU A 529 10.46 -21.39 -11.31
N ASN A 530 11.78 -21.34 -11.07
CA ASN A 530 12.32 -21.30 -9.72
C ASN A 530 11.87 -20.04 -8.96
N ARG A 531 11.78 -18.90 -9.65
CA ARG A 531 11.26 -17.66 -9.03
C ARG A 531 9.81 -17.81 -8.58
N LEU A 532 8.96 -18.49 -9.34
CA LEU A 532 7.59 -18.79 -8.90
C LEU A 532 7.59 -19.65 -7.64
N LYS A 533 8.39 -20.71 -7.60
CA LYS A 533 8.54 -21.56 -6.41
C LYS A 533 9.01 -20.79 -5.18
N LEU A 534 10.00 -19.89 -5.35
CA LEU A 534 10.48 -19.03 -4.26
C LEU A 534 9.36 -18.13 -3.73
N MET A 535 8.52 -17.60 -4.61
CA MET A 535 7.38 -16.76 -4.19
C MET A 535 6.27 -17.58 -3.52
N GLU A 536 6.03 -18.81 -3.94
CA GLU A 536 5.12 -19.76 -3.28
C GLU A 536 5.61 -20.10 -1.87
N ILE A 537 6.91 -20.41 -1.71
CA ILE A 537 7.54 -20.63 -0.41
C ILE A 537 7.37 -19.38 0.48
N LEU A 538 7.61 -18.19 -0.06
CA LEU A 538 7.46 -16.94 0.67
C LEU A 538 6.01 -16.72 1.13
N ALA A 539 5.05 -16.96 0.26
CA ALA A 539 3.62 -16.83 0.58
C ALA A 539 3.18 -17.83 1.66
N GLU A 540 3.65 -19.07 1.60
CA GLU A 540 3.41 -20.08 2.63
C GLU A 540 4.01 -19.65 3.97
N ARG A 541 5.26 -19.16 3.97
CA ARG A 541 5.92 -18.66 5.18
C ARG A 541 5.19 -17.49 5.81
N MET A 542 4.75 -16.54 5.01
CA MET A 542 3.98 -15.39 5.48
C MET A 542 2.61 -15.81 6.03
N ARG A 543 2.03 -16.90 5.54
CA ARG A 543 0.73 -17.39 6.00
C ARG A 543 0.83 -18.20 7.30
N TYR A 544 1.79 -19.14 7.38
CA TYR A 544 1.81 -20.16 8.43
C TYR A 544 3.02 -20.11 9.36
N HIS A 545 4.11 -19.43 8.99
CA HIS A 545 5.40 -19.50 9.65
C HIS A 545 6.04 -18.12 9.88
N LYS A 546 5.21 -17.13 10.23
CA LYS A 546 5.66 -15.74 10.48
C LYS A 546 6.71 -15.67 11.60
N ASP A 547 6.66 -16.61 12.57
CA ASP A 547 7.59 -16.74 13.68
C ASP A 547 9.05 -17.01 13.27
N LYS A 548 9.28 -17.34 11.99
CA LYS A 548 10.62 -17.59 11.45
C LYS A 548 11.32 -16.32 10.94
N PHE A 549 10.57 -15.25 10.70
CA PHE A 549 11.12 -13.97 10.26
C PHE A 549 11.62 -13.14 11.45
N VAL A 550 12.81 -13.49 11.97
CA VAL A 550 13.36 -12.84 13.18
C VAL A 550 14.29 -11.67 12.88
N SER A 551 14.74 -11.53 11.64
CA SER A 551 15.70 -10.50 11.21
C SER A 551 15.01 -9.21 10.81
N GLU A 552 15.51 -8.08 11.30
CA GLU A 552 15.03 -6.74 10.93
C GLU A 552 15.29 -6.44 9.45
N ILE A 553 16.42 -6.91 8.89
CA ILE A 553 16.72 -6.70 7.46
C ILE A 553 15.69 -7.42 6.60
N ILE A 554 15.36 -8.69 6.90
CA ILE A 554 14.34 -9.44 6.18
C ILE A 554 12.98 -8.76 6.30
N TYR A 555 12.60 -8.28 7.49
CA TYR A 555 11.34 -7.55 7.67
C TYR A 555 11.29 -6.29 6.82
N ASN A 556 12.34 -5.47 6.82
CA ASN A 556 12.41 -4.24 6.05
C ASN A 556 12.28 -4.52 4.54
N GLU A 557 12.91 -5.56 4.04
CA GLU A 557 12.80 -5.97 2.64
C GLU A 557 11.40 -6.52 2.32
N LEU A 558 10.75 -7.30 3.23
CA LEU A 558 9.36 -7.75 3.07
C LEU A 558 8.39 -6.57 2.85
N THR A 559 8.59 -5.46 3.57
CA THR A 559 7.77 -4.26 3.42
C THR A 559 7.98 -3.55 2.09
N GLN A 560 9.11 -3.80 1.42
CA GLN A 560 9.49 -3.19 0.14
C GLN A 560 9.10 -4.04 -1.08
N LEU A 561 8.59 -5.25 -0.89
CA LEU A 561 8.11 -6.06 -2.01
C LEU A 561 6.79 -5.56 -2.55
N GLU A 562 6.67 -5.52 -3.87
CA GLU A 562 5.45 -5.12 -4.59
C GLU A 562 5.15 -6.03 -5.79
N VAL A 563 3.87 -6.14 -6.12
CA VAL A 563 3.42 -6.80 -7.34
C VAL A 563 3.52 -5.81 -8.50
N LYS A 564 4.48 -6.00 -9.38
CA LYS A 564 4.67 -5.17 -10.58
C LYS A 564 3.54 -5.39 -11.59
N LYS A 565 3.39 -4.47 -12.56
CA LYS A 565 2.35 -4.53 -13.62
C LYS A 565 2.36 -5.82 -14.44
N ASN A 566 3.48 -6.51 -14.47
CA ASN A 566 3.65 -7.81 -15.17
C ASN A 566 3.27 -9.02 -14.27
N GLY A 567 2.76 -8.77 -13.05
CA GLY A 567 2.40 -9.80 -12.08
C GLY A 567 3.58 -10.39 -11.31
N ARG A 568 4.80 -9.90 -11.51
CA ARG A 568 5.98 -10.36 -10.74
C ARG A 568 6.05 -9.63 -9.40
N ILE A 569 6.46 -10.35 -8.37
CA ILE A 569 6.82 -9.78 -7.08
C ILE A 569 8.30 -9.42 -7.15
N GLU A 570 8.59 -8.14 -6.97
CA GLU A 570 9.94 -7.56 -7.00
C GLU A 570 9.98 -6.41 -5.98
N HIS A 571 11.16 -5.95 -5.59
CA HIS A 571 11.26 -4.77 -4.72
C HIS A 571 10.72 -3.50 -5.39
N ALA A 572 10.27 -2.54 -4.57
CA ALA A 572 9.90 -1.20 -5.00
C ALA A 572 11.10 -0.46 -5.63
N ASP A 573 10.85 0.60 -6.38
CA ASP A 573 11.92 1.44 -6.92
C ASP A 573 12.75 1.99 -5.75
N ASN A 574 14.05 1.73 -5.73
CA ASN A 574 15.00 1.97 -4.62
C ASN A 574 14.88 1.04 -3.40
N GLY A 575 14.09 -0.03 -3.49
CA GLY A 575 14.06 -1.10 -2.48
C GLY A 575 15.14 -2.16 -2.71
N HIS A 576 15.23 -3.10 -1.77
CA HIS A 576 16.13 -4.25 -1.81
C HIS A 576 15.35 -5.52 -1.46
N ASP A 577 15.78 -6.65 -2.01
CA ASP A 577 15.24 -7.98 -1.74
C ASP A 577 16.33 -9.06 -1.56
N ASP A 578 17.60 -8.64 -1.50
CA ASP A 578 18.78 -9.52 -1.48
C ASP A 578 18.76 -10.49 -0.27
N GLN A 579 18.42 -10.00 0.92
CA GLN A 579 18.38 -10.83 2.13
C GLN A 579 17.21 -11.80 2.12
N ILE A 580 16.07 -11.39 1.58
CA ILE A 580 14.90 -12.28 1.37
C ILE A 580 15.28 -13.38 0.40
N PHE A 581 15.89 -13.05 -0.74
CA PHE A 581 16.30 -14.06 -1.71
C PHE A 581 17.32 -15.01 -1.16
N SER A 582 18.30 -14.54 -0.40
CA SER A 582 19.24 -15.44 0.29
C SER A 582 18.52 -16.40 1.25
N TYR A 583 17.52 -15.93 2.00
CA TYR A 583 16.67 -16.79 2.85
C TYR A 583 15.86 -17.79 2.03
N LEU A 584 15.25 -17.34 0.95
CA LEU A 584 14.46 -18.19 0.07
C LEU A 584 15.30 -19.25 -0.64
N TRP A 585 16.55 -18.94 -1.01
CA TRP A 585 17.48 -19.93 -1.56
C TRP A 585 17.88 -21.00 -0.56
N ALA A 586 17.96 -20.67 0.73
CA ALA A 586 18.12 -21.68 1.78
C ALA A 586 16.87 -22.56 1.93
N LEU A 587 15.69 -21.95 1.93
CA LEU A 587 14.44 -22.67 2.01
C LEU A 587 14.14 -23.50 0.74
N TYR A 588 14.55 -23.05 -0.43
CA TYR A 588 14.43 -23.80 -1.66
C TYR A 588 15.08 -25.18 -1.55
N VAL A 589 16.27 -25.23 -0.96
CA VAL A 589 16.95 -26.52 -0.70
C VAL A 589 16.16 -27.36 0.29
N TRP A 590 15.55 -26.74 1.28
CA TRP A 590 14.76 -27.45 2.28
C TRP A 590 13.45 -28.03 1.71
N TYR A 591 12.76 -27.30 0.81
CA TYR A 591 11.50 -27.72 0.20
C TYR A 591 11.69 -28.62 -1.04
N GLU A 592 12.59 -28.22 -1.94
CA GLU A 592 12.73 -28.79 -3.27
C GLU A 592 13.99 -29.68 -3.42
N GLY A 593 14.90 -29.60 -2.44
CA GLY A 593 16.13 -30.34 -2.46
C GLY A 593 15.89 -31.83 -2.32
N LYS A 594 15.68 -32.52 -3.43
CA LYS A 594 15.38 -33.97 -3.51
C LYS A 594 16.39 -34.85 -2.78
N ASN A 595 17.58 -34.34 -2.48
CA ASN A 595 18.70 -35.07 -1.88
C ASN A 595 19.14 -34.51 -0.52
N VAL A 596 18.35 -33.68 0.16
CA VAL A 596 18.76 -33.11 1.46
C VAL A 596 18.98 -34.24 2.49
N MET A 597 18.11 -35.23 2.53
CA MET A 597 18.25 -36.42 3.38
C MET A 597 19.41 -37.29 2.94
N GLU A 598 19.65 -37.44 1.65
CA GLU A 598 20.77 -38.21 1.09
C GLU A 598 22.10 -37.49 1.34
N ASN A 599 22.15 -36.17 1.22
CA ASN A 599 23.34 -35.40 1.58
C ASN A 599 23.69 -35.56 3.08
N TRP A 600 22.71 -35.76 3.95
CA TRP A 600 22.99 -36.12 5.37
C TRP A 600 23.49 -37.54 5.49
N HIS A 601 23.05 -38.48 4.69
CA HIS A 601 23.59 -39.85 4.64
C HIS A 601 24.92 -39.88 3.94
N LEU A 602 25.19 -39.09 2.91
CA LEU A 602 26.47 -38.93 2.27
C LEU A 602 27.54 -38.43 3.26
N VAL A 603 27.20 -37.45 4.09
CA VAL A 603 28.10 -36.99 5.18
C VAL A 603 28.41 -38.10 6.19
N LYS A 604 27.49 -39.04 6.45
CA LYS A 604 27.70 -40.20 7.31
C LYS A 604 28.40 -41.37 6.60
N ASN A 605 28.28 -41.50 5.30
CA ASN A 605 28.80 -42.62 4.51
C ASN A 605 30.13 -42.33 3.81
N GLU A 606 30.65 -41.12 3.90
CA GLU A 606 31.92 -40.69 3.28
C GLU A 606 33.20 -41.30 3.82
N LEU A 607 33.11 -42.39 4.55
CA LEU A 607 34.26 -43.28 4.73
C LEU A 607 34.48 -44.25 3.57
N LYS A 608 33.72 -44.11 2.48
CA LYS A 608 33.96 -44.83 1.23
C LYS A 608 34.61 -43.89 0.23
N THR A 609 35.88 -44.12 0.06
CA THR A 609 36.88 -43.76 -0.95
C THR A 609 36.38 -43.05 -2.23
N ASP A 610 37.12 -42.00 -2.56
CA ASP A 610 37.19 -41.31 -3.84
C ASP A 610 37.52 -42.29 -4.98
N GLU A 611 36.55 -42.96 -5.55
CA GLU A 611 36.75 -43.73 -6.78
C GLU A 611 35.83 -43.18 -7.88
N GLU A 612 36.49 -42.55 -8.83
CA GLU A 612 36.13 -42.35 -10.22
C GLU A 612 34.96 -41.41 -10.54
N PHE A 613 35.25 -40.13 -10.45
CA PHE A 613 34.53 -39.15 -11.29
C PHE A 613 35.36 -38.92 -12.56
N GLU A 614 34.88 -39.35 -13.71
CA GLU A 614 35.40 -38.84 -14.97
C GLU A 614 35.10 -37.37 -15.06
N THR A 615 36.08 -36.53 -14.79
CA THR A 615 36.05 -35.13 -15.18
C THR A 615 35.98 -35.06 -16.68
N VAL A 616 34.84 -34.71 -17.21
CA VAL A 616 34.78 -34.28 -18.61
C VAL A 616 35.45 -32.92 -18.62
N ASP A 617 36.66 -32.88 -19.22
CA ASP A 617 37.33 -31.64 -19.56
C ASP A 617 36.33 -30.79 -20.36
N ALA A 618 35.82 -29.72 -19.76
CA ALA A 618 34.91 -28.81 -20.41
C ALA A 618 35.64 -28.22 -21.62
N ILE A 619 35.22 -28.60 -22.81
CA ILE A 619 35.65 -27.93 -24.03
C ILE A 619 35.14 -26.50 -23.90
N TYR A 620 36.07 -25.59 -23.70
CA TYR A 620 35.82 -24.16 -23.59
C TYR A 620 35.15 -23.70 -24.90
N ASP A 621 33.88 -23.36 -24.79
CA ASP A 621 33.21 -22.49 -25.74
C ASP A 621 33.12 -21.11 -25.09
N GLU A 622 33.88 -20.15 -25.60
CA GLU A 622 33.98 -18.77 -25.06
C GLU A 622 32.63 -18.01 -25.04
N SER A 623 31.59 -18.60 -25.61
CA SER A 623 30.25 -17.97 -25.68
C SER A 623 29.31 -18.26 -24.50
N ASN A 624 29.65 -19.20 -23.60
CA ASN A 624 28.76 -19.59 -22.50
C ASN A 624 29.50 -19.78 -21.17
N MET A 625 29.66 -18.74 -20.38
CA MET A 625 30.12 -18.81 -18.97
C MET A 625 29.21 -19.64 -18.00
N ILE A 626 28.27 -20.40 -18.56
CA ILE A 626 27.22 -21.14 -17.83
C ILE A 626 27.70 -22.57 -17.48
N ASP A 627 28.84 -23.04 -18.02
CA ASP A 627 29.29 -24.43 -17.84
C ASP A 627 30.19 -24.69 -16.63
N ILE A 628 30.38 -23.72 -15.75
CA ILE A 628 31.12 -23.90 -14.53
C ILE A 628 30.27 -24.68 -13.51
N GLY A 629 30.79 -25.81 -13.00
CA GLY A 629 30.14 -26.61 -11.96
C GLY A 629 29.26 -27.76 -12.50
N LEU A 630 29.57 -28.33 -13.68
CA LEU A 630 28.90 -29.51 -14.21
C LEU A 630 29.75 -30.75 -13.94
N GLU A 631 29.15 -31.80 -13.39
CA GLU A 631 29.74 -33.14 -13.26
C GLU A 631 28.78 -34.19 -13.78
N LEU A 632 29.33 -35.23 -14.41
CA LEU A 632 28.55 -36.37 -14.84
C LEU A 632 28.09 -37.21 -13.65
N VAL A 633 26.84 -37.65 -13.67
CA VAL A 633 26.29 -38.56 -12.67
C VAL A 633 26.65 -40.00 -13.10
N THR A 634 27.22 -40.76 -12.16
CA THR A 634 27.58 -42.17 -12.43
C THR A 634 26.32 -43.06 -12.49
N ASN A 635 26.43 -44.22 -13.18
CA ASN A 635 25.32 -45.16 -13.27
C ASN A 635 24.86 -45.70 -11.92
N ASP A 636 25.76 -45.80 -10.94
CA ASP A 636 25.45 -46.25 -9.58
C ASP A 636 24.67 -45.20 -8.82
N GLU A 637 25.04 -43.93 -8.88
CA GLU A 637 24.27 -42.82 -8.32
C GLU A 637 22.89 -42.70 -8.95
N LEU A 638 22.78 -43.01 -10.25
CA LEU A 638 21.50 -43.03 -10.99
C LEU A 638 20.59 -44.15 -10.51
N ASN A 639 21.13 -45.33 -10.26
CA ASN A 639 20.39 -46.49 -9.73
C ASN A 639 19.93 -46.23 -8.29
N ASP A 640 20.76 -45.68 -7.44
CA ASP A 640 20.43 -45.34 -6.07
C ASP A 640 19.32 -44.26 -6.01
N MET A 641 19.37 -43.28 -6.90
CA MET A 641 18.34 -42.26 -7.03
C MET A 641 16.99 -42.82 -7.50
N VAL A 642 17.00 -43.75 -8.47
CA VAL A 642 15.77 -44.40 -8.95
C VAL A 642 15.16 -45.26 -7.84
N GLN A 643 15.98 -45.96 -7.05
CA GLN A 643 15.52 -46.78 -5.93
C GLN A 643 14.98 -45.93 -4.79
N SER A 644 15.60 -44.78 -4.49
CA SER A 644 15.10 -43.87 -3.47
C SER A 644 13.78 -43.18 -3.89
N GLN A 645 13.67 -42.77 -5.16
CA GLN A 645 12.41 -42.20 -5.70
C GLN A 645 11.27 -43.23 -5.70
N ILE A 646 11.53 -44.49 -6.07
CA ILE A 646 10.54 -45.56 -5.99
C ILE A 646 10.08 -45.77 -4.55
N LYS A 647 11.01 -45.70 -3.59
CA LYS A 647 10.71 -45.88 -2.17
C LYS A 647 9.93 -44.68 -1.59
N GLU A 648 10.26 -43.50 -2.03
CA GLU A 648 9.57 -42.26 -1.63
C GLU A 648 8.16 -42.17 -2.21
N VAL A 649 7.99 -42.46 -3.52
CA VAL A 649 6.68 -42.53 -4.18
C VAL A 649 5.81 -43.62 -3.55
N SER A 650 6.37 -44.81 -3.23
CA SER A 650 5.61 -45.86 -2.57
C SER A 650 5.21 -45.47 -1.15
N ASN A 651 6.09 -44.82 -0.38
CA ASN A 651 5.77 -44.38 0.99
C ASN A 651 4.78 -43.19 0.99
N THR A 652 4.91 -42.25 0.05
CA THR A 652 3.98 -41.11 -0.08
C THR A 652 2.59 -41.58 -0.51
N PHE A 653 2.50 -42.54 -1.45
CA PHE A 653 1.24 -43.12 -1.86
C PHE A 653 0.53 -43.92 -0.73
N ILE A 654 1.26 -44.68 0.06
CA ILE A 654 0.72 -45.42 1.20
C ILE A 654 0.24 -44.48 2.30
N LEU A 655 1.02 -43.45 2.64
CA LEU A 655 0.66 -42.43 3.63
C LEU A 655 -0.55 -41.59 3.20
N GLN A 656 -0.61 -41.18 1.95
CA GLN A 656 -1.73 -40.38 1.42
C GLN A 656 -3.04 -41.24 1.34
N SER A 657 -2.96 -42.48 0.89
CA SER A 657 -4.12 -43.36 0.86
C SER A 657 -4.64 -43.73 2.27
N ASP A 658 -3.77 -43.90 3.24
CA ASP A 658 -4.15 -44.22 4.62
C ASP A 658 -4.66 -42.95 5.34
N PHE A 659 -4.12 -41.79 5.08
CA PHE A 659 -4.60 -40.52 5.64
C PHE A 659 -5.99 -40.17 5.10
N THR A 660 -6.21 -40.36 3.81
CA THR A 660 -7.52 -40.13 3.18
C THR A 660 -8.57 -41.08 3.73
N LYS A 661 -8.26 -42.38 3.87
CA LYS A 661 -9.16 -43.35 4.46
C LYS A 661 -9.49 -43.10 5.93
N VAL A 662 -8.52 -42.63 6.72
CA VAL A 662 -8.75 -42.26 8.14
C VAL A 662 -9.64 -41.00 8.22
N GLN A 663 -9.41 -39.99 7.37
CA GLN A 663 -10.28 -38.82 7.31
C GLN A 663 -11.69 -39.15 6.83
N GLU A 664 -11.84 -40.01 5.84
CA GLU A 664 -13.15 -40.52 5.37
C GLU A 664 -13.88 -41.22 6.49
N GLN A 665 -13.24 -42.16 7.18
CA GLN A 665 -13.85 -42.90 8.30
C GLN A 665 -14.19 -42.01 9.50
N GLU A 666 -13.39 -41.00 9.82
CA GLU A 666 -13.70 -40.03 10.88
C GLU A 666 -14.85 -39.11 10.49
N SER A 667 -14.93 -38.69 9.23
CA SER A 667 -16.02 -37.89 8.70
C SER A 667 -17.34 -38.67 8.64
N GLU A 668 -17.30 -39.93 8.22
CA GLU A 668 -18.44 -40.84 8.24
C GLU A 668 -18.95 -41.06 9.65
N LYS A 669 -18.08 -41.37 10.61
CA LYS A 669 -18.44 -41.53 12.02
C LYS A 669 -19.05 -40.29 12.64
N ALA A 670 -18.49 -39.11 12.31
CA ALA A 670 -18.98 -37.82 12.79
C ALA A 670 -20.36 -37.48 12.22
N MET A 671 -20.59 -37.78 10.94
CA MET A 671 -21.88 -37.57 10.27
C MET A 671 -22.93 -38.54 10.79
N GLN A 672 -22.60 -39.84 10.96
CA GLN A 672 -23.47 -40.85 11.52
C GLN A 672 -23.89 -40.49 12.96
N LYS A 673 -22.96 -40.03 13.77
CA LYS A 673 -23.23 -39.57 15.11
C LYS A 673 -24.17 -38.35 15.12
N LEU A 674 -23.96 -37.39 14.19
CA LEU A 674 -24.80 -36.21 14.05
C LEU A 674 -26.25 -36.58 13.67
N ILE A 675 -26.43 -37.52 12.73
CA ILE A 675 -27.74 -38.02 12.29
C ILE A 675 -28.43 -38.74 13.43
N ASN A 676 -27.71 -39.54 14.21
CA ASN A 676 -28.26 -40.31 15.32
C ASN A 676 -28.68 -39.44 16.51
N GLU A 677 -27.87 -38.43 16.86
CA GLU A 677 -28.04 -37.60 18.05
C GLU A 677 -28.89 -36.35 17.83
N ASN A 678 -29.04 -35.86 16.59
CA ASN A 678 -29.74 -34.63 16.29
C ASN A 678 -30.96 -34.81 15.39
N PRO A 679 -32.20 -34.69 15.92
CA PRO A 679 -33.42 -34.85 15.13
C PRO A 679 -33.57 -33.86 13.96
N LEU A 680 -33.03 -32.64 14.10
CA LEU A 680 -33.09 -31.62 13.04
C LEU A 680 -32.12 -31.95 11.89
N ALA A 681 -30.93 -32.44 12.21
CA ALA A 681 -29.96 -32.88 11.21
C ALA A 681 -30.49 -34.12 10.46
N ARG A 682 -31.12 -35.08 11.17
CA ARG A 682 -31.79 -36.26 10.60
C ARG A 682 -32.87 -35.84 9.61
N LYS A 683 -33.76 -34.94 10.01
CA LYS A 683 -34.83 -34.43 9.15
C LYS A 683 -34.33 -33.71 7.92
N ALA A 684 -33.25 -32.92 8.05
CA ALA A 684 -32.62 -32.25 6.94
C ALA A 684 -31.97 -33.25 5.96
N TYR A 685 -31.31 -34.29 6.48
CA TYR A 685 -30.70 -35.37 5.71
C TYR A 685 -31.74 -36.21 4.99
N ALA A 686 -32.79 -36.64 5.70
CA ALA A 686 -33.93 -37.36 5.15
C ALA A 686 -34.57 -36.60 3.97
N LYS A 687 -34.77 -35.30 4.12
CA LYS A 687 -35.35 -34.44 3.09
C LYS A 687 -34.41 -34.25 1.89
N LYS A 688 -33.11 -34.14 2.12
CA LYS A 688 -32.11 -33.94 1.04
C LYS A 688 -32.01 -35.17 0.15
N TYR A 689 -32.02 -36.36 0.75
CA TYR A 689 -31.82 -37.63 0.03
C TYR A 689 -33.10 -38.41 -0.22
N ASN A 690 -34.28 -37.87 0.17
CA ASN A 690 -35.61 -38.48 0.01
C ASN A 690 -35.72 -39.85 0.67
N ILE A 691 -35.15 -39.98 1.88
CA ILE A 691 -35.15 -41.20 2.71
C ILE A 691 -36.14 -40.99 3.89
N ALA A 692 -36.82 -42.04 4.36
CA ALA A 692 -37.68 -41.91 5.51
C ALA A 692 -36.85 -41.73 6.80
N GLU A 693 -37.28 -40.82 7.71
CA GLU A 693 -36.54 -40.52 8.95
C GLU A 693 -36.38 -41.78 9.85
N GLU A 694 -37.31 -42.73 9.73
CA GLU A 694 -37.33 -43.98 10.47
C GLU A 694 -36.21 -44.94 10.04
N ASP A 695 -35.82 -44.89 8.75
CA ASP A 695 -34.77 -45.75 8.19
C ASP A 695 -33.35 -45.24 8.56
N LEU A 696 -33.24 -44.04 9.11
CA LEU A 696 -31.99 -43.43 9.53
C LEU A 696 -31.65 -43.69 11.02
N ILE A 697 -32.55 -44.32 11.77
CA ILE A 697 -32.34 -44.60 13.19
C ILE A 697 -31.77 -46.00 13.37
N GLY A 698 -30.48 -46.08 13.72
CA GLY A 698 -29.80 -47.34 14.05
C GLY A 698 -29.29 -48.17 12.87
N GLY A 699 -29.35 -47.61 11.64
CA GLY A 699 -28.74 -48.20 10.45
C GLY A 699 -27.39 -47.50 10.10
N GLU A 700 -26.52 -48.25 9.43
CA GLU A 700 -25.36 -47.62 8.74
C GLU A 700 -25.90 -46.91 7.50
N VAL A 701 -25.71 -45.58 7.46
CA VAL A 701 -26.06 -44.76 6.30
C VAL A 701 -24.83 -44.71 5.39
N ASP A 702 -24.95 -45.09 4.15
CA ASP A 702 -23.90 -44.96 3.16
C ASP A 702 -23.81 -43.51 2.72
N ILE A 703 -22.82 -42.80 3.28
CA ILE A 703 -22.49 -41.39 2.97
C ILE A 703 -21.29 -41.24 2.04
N SER A 704 -20.82 -42.37 1.48
CA SER A 704 -19.65 -42.39 0.59
C SER A 704 -19.86 -41.55 -0.69
N SER A 705 -21.09 -41.38 -1.16
CA SER A 705 -21.42 -40.53 -2.30
C SER A 705 -21.34 -39.05 -2.00
N GLU A 706 -21.50 -38.61 -0.75
CA GLU A 706 -21.37 -37.22 -0.35
C GLU A 706 -19.89 -36.74 -0.29
N ILE A 707 -19.02 -37.65 0.09
CA ILE A 707 -17.59 -37.38 0.19
C ILE A 707 -17.00 -37.21 -1.21
N ASN A 708 -17.47 -37.99 -2.19
CA ASN A 708 -17.02 -37.88 -3.58
C ASN A 708 -17.51 -36.61 -4.29
N ASP A 709 -18.68 -36.09 -4.00
CA ASP A 709 -19.19 -34.83 -4.60
C ASP A 709 -18.42 -33.59 -4.13
N TYR A 710 -17.68 -33.68 -3.02
CA TYR A 710 -16.82 -32.59 -2.51
C TYR A 710 -15.39 -32.58 -3.12
N TYR A 711 -14.99 -33.67 -3.79
CA TYR A 711 -13.64 -33.84 -4.32
C TYR A 711 -13.53 -33.78 -5.85
N ILE A 712 -14.64 -33.55 -6.56
CA ILE A 712 -14.66 -33.46 -8.02
C ILE A 712 -14.95 -31.99 -8.39
N ASP A 713 -13.97 -31.12 -8.13
CA ASP A 713 -13.80 -29.90 -8.88
C ASP A 713 -12.30 -29.75 -9.17
N ASP A 714 -11.95 -29.98 -10.43
CA ASP A 714 -10.57 -30.07 -10.95
C ASP A 714 -9.79 -28.74 -10.90
N ASN A 715 -10.00 -27.89 -9.89
CA ASN A 715 -9.28 -26.65 -9.73
C ASN A 715 -8.45 -26.65 -8.43
N PRO A 716 -7.11 -26.75 -8.50
CA PRO A 716 -6.24 -26.81 -7.33
C PRO A 716 -6.29 -25.54 -6.44
N TYR A 717 -7.02 -24.50 -6.85
CA TYR A 717 -7.18 -23.24 -6.09
C TYR A 717 -8.44 -23.20 -5.19
N ASP A 718 -9.36 -24.17 -5.29
CA ASP A 718 -10.61 -24.16 -4.52
C ASP A 718 -10.57 -24.94 -3.20
N ILE A 719 -9.45 -25.55 -2.84
CA ILE A 719 -9.25 -26.29 -1.58
C ILE A 719 -9.41 -25.36 -0.35
N TYR A 720 -9.26 -24.04 -0.52
CA TYR A 720 -9.35 -23.07 0.58
C TYR A 720 -10.78 -22.60 0.91
N HIS A 721 -11.75 -22.80 0.03
CA HIS A 721 -13.14 -22.42 0.31
C HIS A 721 -13.92 -23.47 1.11
N THR A 722 -13.45 -24.72 1.18
CA THR A 722 -14.12 -25.78 1.94
C THR A 722 -13.94 -25.64 3.46
N ASN A 723 -12.80 -25.12 3.92
CA ASN A 723 -12.58 -24.88 5.35
C ASN A 723 -13.44 -23.72 5.91
N ASP A 724 -13.78 -22.74 5.10
CA ASP A 724 -14.64 -21.63 5.51
C ASP A 724 -16.12 -22.08 5.65
N LYS A 725 -16.57 -23.00 4.80
CA LYS A 725 -17.93 -23.54 4.91
C LYS A 725 -18.11 -24.46 6.14
N SER A 726 -17.09 -25.21 6.51
CA SER A 726 -17.14 -26.05 7.72
C SER A 726 -17.08 -25.17 8.99
N LEU A 727 -16.33 -24.05 8.96
CA LEU A 727 -16.31 -23.07 10.05
C LEU A 727 -17.63 -22.29 10.14
N GLN A 728 -18.26 -21.97 9.02
CA GLN A 728 -19.59 -21.32 8.99
C GLN A 728 -20.69 -22.26 9.52
N LEU A 729 -20.64 -23.53 9.19
CA LEU A 729 -21.53 -24.53 9.76
C LEU A 729 -21.28 -24.71 11.27
N GLN A 730 -20.04 -24.77 11.71
CA GLN A 730 -19.69 -24.85 13.14
C GLN A 730 -20.09 -23.56 13.90
N ASN A 731 -19.97 -22.39 13.31
CA ASN A 731 -20.42 -21.13 13.89
C ASN A 731 -21.96 -21.00 13.90
N GLN A 732 -22.67 -21.51 12.89
CA GLN A 732 -24.11 -21.59 12.90
C GLN A 732 -24.60 -22.58 13.99
N PHE A 733 -23.91 -23.71 14.22
CA PHE A 733 -24.19 -24.62 15.31
C PHE A 733 -23.94 -24.06 16.71
N ASN A 734 -22.88 -23.28 16.87
CA ASN A 734 -22.57 -22.60 18.14
C ASN A 734 -23.60 -21.53 18.49
N ASN A 735 -24.11 -20.79 17.49
CA ASN A 735 -25.20 -19.83 17.68
C ASN A 735 -26.53 -20.44 18.05
N ILE A 736 -26.81 -21.68 17.64
CA ILE A 736 -28.01 -22.43 18.05
C ILE A 736 -27.90 -22.95 19.50
N LYS A 737 -26.66 -23.21 19.97
CA LYS A 737 -26.43 -23.60 21.38
C LYS A 737 -26.54 -22.42 22.36
N SER A 738 -26.41 -21.17 21.91
CA SER A 738 -26.55 -19.96 22.76
C SER A 738 -27.99 -19.46 22.89
N LEU A 739 -28.96 -20.10 22.22
CA LEU A 739 -30.39 -19.78 22.26
C LEU A 739 -31.20 -20.78 23.08
N ARG A 740 -30.54 -21.57 23.96
CA ARG A 740 -31.20 -22.40 24.98
C ARG A 740 -30.86 -21.92 26.39
#